data_a0c9a4eb11d465f69372767c4e9a252c
#
_entry.id   a0c9a4eb11d465f69372767c4e9a252c
#
_cell.length_a   1.000
_cell.length_b   1.000
_cell.length_c   1.000
_cell.angle_alpha   90.00
_cell.angle_beta   90.00
_cell.angle_gamma   90.00
#
_symmetry.space_group_name_H-M   'P 1'
#
loop_
_entity.id
_entity.type
_entity.pdbx_description
1 polymer ?
#
loop_
_entity_poly.entity_id
_entity_poly.type
_entity_poly.pdbx_seq_one_letter_code
_entity_poly.pdbx_strand_id
1 'polypeptide(L)'
;FSGSYETFRFMSSSAAWSEDGRYLAVAAKRAGRDDIVIIDPERNREVRRITVPLAGVTTPTFSPDGSRIVFTGLDGGLSDLFTINVDGSDLRRLTNDRYADLHPVWSPDGRTIAFATDRGPGTDLDALVWGGLRIALYHLDDGRIELLQNMEEGRNSNPQWAPDGQSIAFVSDRDNVANIFLYDMADGEVYQLTQFYTGSQGITPLSPVLSWARGADRLAFIYFEQASYDIYSVNDPRSLKREPWRPRASGQPVLVAAQPIFVPRPAQQADTVPRPAGVLQSRSIYRGETGFRRTDSLPTVPDSLRQPPPVTIARLRDSVVIPVPDTTEFVHRPYRACFGPEYVSRPTVGYVRDNFGRGVTGSAVVVLGDMLSNQQMIIGAELNGRLPETQFVAQYANLSRRLNWAVGVQQQPYFFYDYSTFELGPTEQEGTYVTNVRRLVLRDVSTRAYYPLSRFTRIESSVSFANLTDDLLQIREPYFLGSGIPSREPFLETTRVQSITYLAPSLAYVHDNSLSAYVGPFLGRRSRFEVSQNLEVIGSGWQFTSVTADMRRYDRLVGNMTLATRGLFFGRMGRDESRFRLFGGQTELIRGYTRGSLSRNECREEIDENSYSGCPSFDRLIGSRVAVFNAEVRLPVVAPGLGIISLGNFPAALEAAVFFDAGVFWERGMTVNLSRDAANPAPCRFDPATGLAVPGCVRTPLTSYGFSLRTNLLNILILRLDYSVPLQRSIGGMWTISLGPTF
;
A
#
# COMPACT_ATOMS: atom_id res chain seq x y z
N PHE A 1 19.81 3.12 1.07
CA PHE A 1 19.20 4.38 0.62
C PHE A 1 18.31 4.90 1.72
N SER A 2 18.61 6.04 2.27
CA SER A 2 17.81 6.70 3.28
C SER A 2 16.49 7.15 2.65
N GLY A 3 15.38 7.23 3.41
CA GLY A 3 14.08 7.74 2.97
C GLY A 3 14.08 9.22 2.57
N SER A 4 15.18 9.68 1.96
CA SER A 4 15.36 11.07 1.50
C SER A 4 14.66 11.36 0.17
N TYR A 5 14.33 10.31 -0.60
CA TYR A 5 13.73 10.44 -1.92
C TYR A 5 12.32 9.86 -1.95
N GLU A 6 11.39 10.55 -2.63
CA GLU A 6 10.02 10.13 -2.82
C GLU A 6 9.94 8.99 -3.84
N THR A 7 10.71 9.07 -4.92
CA THR A 7 10.81 8.06 -5.96
C THR A 7 12.06 8.32 -6.82
N PHE A 8 12.58 7.26 -7.43
CA PHE A 8 13.45 7.34 -8.59
C PHE A 8 12.61 7.24 -9.85
N ARG A 9 12.95 7.97 -10.90
CA ARG A 9 12.20 7.98 -12.16
C ARG A 9 12.43 6.72 -13.02
N PHE A 10 12.54 5.54 -12.39
CA PHE A 10 12.95 4.29 -13.05
C PHE A 10 12.02 3.81 -14.18
N MET A 11 10.76 4.26 -14.21
CA MET A 11 9.85 3.89 -15.30
C MET A 11 10.09 4.66 -16.61
N SER A 12 10.64 5.86 -16.51
CA SER A 12 10.83 6.77 -17.65
C SER A 12 12.27 7.28 -17.78
N SER A 13 13.20 6.82 -16.94
CA SER A 13 14.57 7.31 -16.88
C SER A 13 15.52 6.14 -16.68
N SER A 14 16.63 6.16 -17.42
CA SER A 14 17.80 5.32 -17.16
C SER A 14 18.65 5.91 -16.04
N ALA A 15 19.50 5.06 -15.47
CA ALA A 15 20.67 5.46 -14.73
C ALA A 15 21.89 5.36 -15.63
N ALA A 16 22.87 6.24 -15.45
CA ALA A 16 24.12 6.21 -16.22
C ALA A 16 25.33 6.13 -15.31
N TRP A 17 26.29 5.27 -15.67
CA TRP A 17 27.58 5.19 -15.04
C TRP A 17 28.51 6.31 -15.52
N SER A 18 29.34 6.83 -14.61
CA SER A 18 30.49 7.63 -14.99
C SER A 18 31.50 6.77 -15.80
N GLU A 19 32.35 7.42 -16.59
CA GLU A 19 33.32 6.71 -17.46
C GLU A 19 34.27 5.81 -16.66
N ASP A 20 34.65 6.23 -15.46
CA ASP A 20 35.51 5.45 -14.54
C ASP A 20 34.74 4.33 -13.79
N GLY A 21 33.43 4.19 -14.02
CA GLY A 21 32.59 3.17 -13.39
C GLY A 21 32.38 3.36 -11.90
N ARG A 22 32.74 4.51 -11.32
CA ARG A 22 32.66 4.75 -9.85
C ARG A 22 31.35 5.36 -9.40
N TYR A 23 30.71 6.13 -10.25
CA TYR A 23 29.51 6.89 -9.90
C TYR A 23 28.35 6.56 -10.79
N LEU A 24 27.15 6.67 -10.26
CA LEU A 24 25.89 6.47 -10.95
C LEU A 24 25.05 7.75 -10.89
N ALA A 25 24.68 8.31 -12.02
CA ALA A 25 23.73 9.41 -12.10
C ALA A 25 22.31 8.88 -12.26
N VAL A 26 21.39 9.37 -11.46
CA VAL A 26 19.96 8.99 -11.50
C VAL A 26 19.07 10.23 -11.36
N ALA A 27 17.91 10.21 -11.99
CA ALA A 27 16.88 11.19 -11.74
C ALA A 27 16.02 10.74 -10.54
N ALA A 28 15.90 11.59 -9.53
CA ALA A 28 15.19 11.28 -8.30
C ALA A 28 14.27 12.42 -7.88
N LYS A 29 13.08 12.09 -7.37
CA LYS A 29 12.12 13.06 -6.88
C LYS A 29 12.28 13.29 -5.38
N ARG A 30 12.33 14.56 -4.97
CA ARG A 30 12.38 14.97 -3.57
C ARG A 30 11.61 16.29 -3.36
N ALA A 31 10.79 16.33 -2.32
CA ALA A 31 9.98 17.51 -1.98
C ALA A 31 9.17 18.04 -3.19
N GLY A 32 8.66 17.13 -4.03
CA GLY A 32 7.86 17.46 -5.21
C GLY A 32 8.67 17.89 -6.46
N ARG A 33 10.02 17.95 -6.39
CA ARG A 33 10.93 18.32 -7.49
C ARG A 33 11.79 17.16 -7.90
N ASP A 34 12.23 17.15 -9.15
CA ASP A 34 13.22 16.21 -9.64
C ASP A 34 14.62 16.81 -9.52
N ASP A 35 15.54 16.01 -9.02
CA ASP A 35 16.96 16.32 -8.91
C ASP A 35 17.77 15.28 -9.70
N ILE A 36 18.96 15.64 -10.17
CA ILE A 36 19.96 14.69 -10.64
C ILE A 36 20.84 14.34 -9.44
N VAL A 37 20.89 13.05 -9.11
CA VAL A 37 21.63 12.56 -7.95
C VAL A 37 22.78 11.69 -8.41
N ILE A 38 23.98 12.01 -7.95
CA ILE A 38 25.19 11.25 -8.20
C ILE A 38 25.47 10.39 -6.97
N ILE A 39 25.55 9.09 -7.16
CA ILE A 39 25.64 8.08 -6.12
C ILE A 39 26.96 7.33 -6.27
N ASP A 40 27.64 7.04 -5.17
CA ASP A 40 28.71 6.05 -5.04
C ASP A 40 28.04 4.72 -4.60
N PRO A 41 27.83 3.77 -5.52
CA PRO A 41 27.09 2.54 -5.18
C PRO A 41 27.92 1.58 -4.31
N GLU A 42 29.26 1.61 -4.37
CA GLU A 42 30.12 0.79 -3.51
C GLU A 42 30.00 1.22 -2.05
N ARG A 43 30.00 2.54 -1.80
CA ARG A 43 29.86 3.10 -0.47
C ARG A 43 28.40 3.34 -0.06
N ASN A 44 27.47 3.04 -0.95
CA ASN A 44 26.02 3.22 -0.76
C ASN A 44 25.66 4.62 -0.25
N ARG A 45 26.26 5.66 -0.84
CA ARG A 45 26.06 7.05 -0.43
C ARG A 45 25.83 8.00 -1.60
N GLU A 46 25.06 9.02 -1.35
CA GLU A 46 24.95 10.19 -2.21
C GLU A 46 26.27 10.98 -2.16
N VAL A 47 26.84 11.24 -3.33
CA VAL A 47 28.05 12.05 -3.48
C VAL A 47 27.69 13.50 -3.76
N ARG A 48 26.69 13.70 -4.64
CA ARG A 48 26.24 15.02 -5.05
C ARG A 48 24.78 14.99 -5.46
N ARG A 49 24.13 16.12 -5.23
CA ARG A 49 22.78 16.40 -5.72
C ARG A 49 22.80 17.68 -6.51
N ILE A 50 22.21 17.64 -7.69
CA ILE A 50 22.10 18.78 -8.59
C ILE A 50 20.62 19.09 -8.73
N THR A 51 20.20 20.22 -8.17
CA THR A 51 18.82 20.71 -8.27
C THR A 51 18.71 21.65 -9.47
N VAL A 52 17.76 21.38 -10.36
CA VAL A 52 17.51 22.21 -11.54
C VAL A 52 16.13 22.86 -11.47
N PRO A 53 15.95 24.07 -12.03
CA PRO A 53 14.67 24.80 -12.02
C PRO A 53 13.70 24.30 -13.11
N LEU A 54 13.52 22.98 -13.22
CA LEU A 54 12.68 22.33 -14.23
C LEU A 54 11.56 21.54 -13.55
N ALA A 55 10.45 21.33 -14.28
CA ALA A 55 9.32 20.57 -13.79
C ALA A 55 9.60 19.06 -13.69
N GLY A 56 10.50 18.55 -14.52
CA GLY A 56 10.92 17.16 -14.52
C GLY A 56 12.29 16.95 -15.12
N VAL A 57 12.96 15.87 -14.72
CA VAL A 57 14.25 15.44 -15.23
C VAL A 57 14.21 13.95 -15.50
N THR A 58 14.72 13.53 -16.68
CA THR A 58 14.85 12.10 -17.01
C THR A 58 16.14 11.82 -17.78
N THR A 59 16.58 10.59 -17.76
CA THR A 59 17.70 10.03 -18.55
C THR A 59 19.01 10.84 -18.47
N PRO A 60 19.55 11.13 -17.26
CA PRO A 60 20.84 11.77 -17.14
C PRO A 60 21.96 10.85 -17.66
N THR A 61 22.90 11.38 -18.45
CA THR A 61 24.03 10.64 -19.02
C THR A 61 25.32 11.47 -18.91
N PHE A 62 26.40 10.89 -18.38
CA PHE A 62 27.70 11.55 -18.27
C PHE A 62 28.34 11.74 -19.65
N SER A 63 29.00 12.88 -19.83
CA SER A 63 29.94 13.07 -20.94
C SER A 63 31.17 12.14 -20.81
N PRO A 64 31.85 11.80 -21.94
CA PRO A 64 33.01 10.90 -21.91
C PRO A 64 34.16 11.37 -21.01
N ASP A 65 34.32 12.67 -20.84
CA ASP A 65 35.31 13.26 -19.93
C ASP A 65 34.85 13.34 -18.48
N GLY A 66 33.61 12.94 -18.18
CA GLY A 66 33.01 12.97 -16.87
C GLY A 66 32.70 14.35 -16.31
N SER A 67 32.88 15.42 -17.08
CA SER A 67 32.71 16.80 -16.61
C SER A 67 31.29 17.31 -16.65
N ARG A 68 30.45 16.78 -17.53
CA ARG A 68 29.10 17.21 -17.80
C ARG A 68 28.08 16.06 -17.76
N ILE A 69 26.81 16.43 -17.58
CA ILE A 69 25.67 15.53 -17.70
C ILE A 69 24.71 16.12 -18.74
N VAL A 70 24.30 15.31 -19.74
CA VAL A 70 23.16 15.61 -20.61
C VAL A 70 21.92 14.89 -20.06
N PHE A 71 20.76 15.51 -20.17
CA PHE A 71 19.52 14.95 -19.72
C PHE A 71 18.32 15.54 -20.47
N THR A 72 17.18 14.84 -20.43
CA THR A 72 15.91 15.41 -20.86
C THR A 72 15.29 16.20 -19.71
N GLY A 73 15.02 17.47 -19.94
CA GLY A 73 14.33 18.35 -19.00
C GLY A 73 12.92 18.69 -19.47
N LEU A 74 11.96 18.69 -18.55
CA LEU A 74 10.58 19.10 -18.80
C LEU A 74 10.39 20.54 -18.33
N ASP A 75 10.08 21.44 -19.25
CA ASP A 75 9.83 22.85 -18.98
C ASP A 75 8.59 23.32 -19.74
N GLY A 76 7.60 23.88 -19.04
CA GLY A 76 6.36 24.37 -19.64
C GLY A 76 5.56 23.33 -20.45
N GLY A 77 5.74 22.03 -20.17
CA GLY A 77 5.10 20.94 -20.92
C GLY A 77 5.91 20.46 -22.14
N LEU A 78 7.06 21.07 -22.41
CA LEU A 78 7.99 20.69 -23.51
C LEU A 78 9.15 19.87 -22.94
N SER A 79 9.56 18.87 -23.68
CA SER A 79 10.69 17.98 -23.32
C SER A 79 11.89 18.32 -24.21
N ASP A 80 12.89 18.94 -23.65
CA ASP A 80 14.09 19.41 -24.33
C ASP A 80 15.36 18.80 -23.77
N LEU A 81 16.45 18.89 -24.55
CA LEU A 81 17.78 18.52 -24.10
C LEU A 81 18.45 19.64 -23.29
N PHE A 82 19.03 19.27 -22.18
CA PHE A 82 19.80 20.15 -21.33
C PHE A 82 21.15 19.53 -21.02
N THR A 83 22.15 20.40 -20.79
CA THR A 83 23.45 20.00 -20.22
C THR A 83 23.73 20.80 -18.96
N ILE A 84 24.43 20.17 -18.02
CA ILE A 84 24.89 20.80 -16.77
C ILE A 84 26.24 20.23 -16.39
N ASN A 85 27.09 21.02 -15.78
CA ASN A 85 28.33 20.51 -15.19
C ASN A 85 28.03 19.58 -14.01
N VAL A 86 28.91 18.60 -13.77
CA VAL A 86 28.77 17.66 -12.64
C VAL A 86 28.75 18.36 -11.29
N ASP A 87 29.33 19.59 -11.20
CA ASP A 87 29.29 20.42 -10.00
C ASP A 87 27.95 21.17 -9.82
N GLY A 88 27.06 21.14 -10.80
CA GLY A 88 25.77 21.83 -10.80
C GLY A 88 25.78 23.20 -11.43
N SER A 89 26.95 23.66 -11.95
CA SER A 89 27.07 24.91 -12.66
C SER A 89 26.74 24.78 -14.14
N ASP A 90 26.63 25.91 -14.84
CA ASP A 90 26.48 26.01 -16.31
C ASP A 90 25.35 25.17 -16.89
N LEU A 91 24.12 25.32 -16.33
CA LEU A 91 22.91 24.74 -16.93
C LEU A 91 22.63 25.41 -18.27
N ARG A 92 22.63 24.62 -19.34
CA ARG A 92 22.34 25.08 -20.71
C ARG A 92 21.21 24.25 -21.31
N ARG A 93 20.25 24.93 -21.93
CA ARG A 93 19.22 24.32 -22.80
C ARG A 93 19.82 24.19 -24.19
N LEU A 94 19.85 22.99 -24.74
CA LEU A 94 20.39 22.69 -26.06
C LEU A 94 19.32 22.79 -27.15
N THR A 95 18.13 22.28 -26.89
CA THR A 95 16.97 22.38 -27.79
C THR A 95 15.89 23.25 -27.16
N ASN A 96 15.16 24.02 -27.95
CA ASN A 96 14.14 24.93 -27.49
C ASN A 96 13.08 25.11 -28.57
N ASP A 97 12.29 24.07 -28.76
CA ASP A 97 11.20 24.06 -29.74
C ASP A 97 10.01 23.23 -29.25
N ARG A 98 9.04 22.97 -30.12
CA ARG A 98 7.81 22.27 -29.75
C ARG A 98 7.88 20.75 -29.87
N TYR A 99 9.02 20.22 -30.33
CA TYR A 99 9.21 18.77 -30.47
C TYR A 99 9.66 18.14 -29.16
N ALA A 100 9.33 16.86 -28.99
CA ALA A 100 9.80 16.11 -27.83
C ALA A 100 11.20 15.54 -28.08
N ASP A 101 12.15 15.81 -27.17
CA ASP A 101 13.51 15.32 -27.23
C ASP A 101 13.79 14.45 -26.00
N LEU A 102 14.05 13.18 -26.24
CA LEU A 102 14.10 12.13 -25.22
C LEU A 102 15.36 11.28 -25.32
N HIS A 103 15.75 10.66 -24.23
CA HIS A 103 16.82 9.64 -24.17
C HIS A 103 18.17 10.09 -24.74
N PRO A 104 18.73 11.23 -24.33
CA PRO A 104 20.02 11.69 -24.84
C PRO A 104 21.17 10.80 -24.39
N VAL A 105 22.14 10.58 -25.27
CA VAL A 105 23.39 9.86 -25.00
C VAL A 105 24.55 10.48 -25.75
N TRP A 106 25.68 10.68 -25.06
CA TRP A 106 26.90 11.24 -25.65
C TRP A 106 27.57 10.26 -26.62
N SER A 107 28.06 10.76 -27.73
CA SER A 107 29.03 10.03 -28.55
C SER A 107 30.35 9.79 -27.81
N PRO A 108 31.10 8.73 -28.13
CA PRO A 108 32.38 8.44 -27.44
C PRO A 108 33.42 9.57 -27.55
N ASP A 109 33.37 10.35 -28.61
CA ASP A 109 34.27 11.51 -28.82
C ASP A 109 33.79 12.78 -28.10
N GLY A 110 32.61 12.79 -27.51
CA GLY A 110 32.03 13.91 -26.78
C GLY A 110 31.59 15.10 -27.62
N ARG A 111 31.50 14.96 -28.96
CA ARG A 111 31.13 16.05 -29.88
C ARG A 111 29.66 16.02 -30.29
N THR A 112 29.01 14.90 -30.13
CA THR A 112 27.64 14.68 -30.63
C THR A 112 26.80 14.04 -29.55
N ILE A 113 25.49 14.37 -29.52
CA ILE A 113 24.51 13.73 -28.65
C ILE A 113 23.48 13.07 -29.56
N ALA A 114 23.30 11.73 -29.43
CA ALA A 114 22.20 11.03 -30.05
C ALA A 114 20.97 11.06 -29.14
N PHE A 115 19.80 11.26 -29.69
CA PHE A 115 18.55 11.33 -28.92
C PHE A 115 17.34 10.90 -29.78
N ALA A 116 16.24 10.59 -29.14
CA ALA A 116 14.97 10.28 -29.79
C ALA A 116 14.10 11.55 -29.86
N THR A 117 13.50 11.79 -31.02
CA THR A 117 12.67 12.99 -31.24
C THR A 117 11.50 12.67 -32.17
N ASP A 118 10.38 13.38 -32.00
CA ASP A 118 9.21 13.29 -32.90
C ASP A 118 9.29 14.28 -34.07
N ARG A 119 10.44 14.92 -34.31
CA ARG A 119 10.68 15.75 -35.53
C ARG A 119 10.55 14.93 -36.78
N GLY A 120 9.87 15.48 -37.76
CA GLY A 120 9.79 14.87 -39.08
C GLY A 120 8.44 15.08 -39.77
N PRO A 121 8.28 14.64 -41.03
CA PRO A 121 7.09 14.94 -41.83
C PRO A 121 5.79 14.31 -41.29
N GLY A 122 5.88 13.37 -40.36
CA GLY A 122 4.71 12.78 -39.71
C GLY A 122 4.16 13.59 -38.54
N THR A 123 4.86 14.65 -38.09
CA THR A 123 4.46 15.52 -36.98
C THR A 123 3.92 16.83 -37.54
N ASP A 124 2.66 17.11 -37.22
CA ASP A 124 1.99 18.39 -37.47
C ASP A 124 1.53 18.96 -36.10
N LEU A 125 2.30 19.91 -35.60
CA LEU A 125 2.06 20.48 -34.27
C LEU A 125 0.85 21.45 -34.25
N ASP A 126 0.45 21.95 -35.43
CA ASP A 126 -0.73 22.82 -35.53
C ASP A 126 -2.01 21.98 -35.54
N ALA A 127 -1.94 20.78 -36.18
CA ALA A 127 -3.03 19.82 -36.14
C ALA A 127 -3.00 18.90 -34.90
N LEU A 128 -2.03 19.05 -34.00
CA LEU A 128 -1.78 18.19 -32.84
C LEU A 128 -1.62 16.71 -33.21
N VAL A 129 -0.94 16.46 -34.32
CA VAL A 129 -0.58 15.11 -34.78
C VAL A 129 0.90 14.87 -34.46
N TRP A 130 1.18 13.82 -33.73
CA TRP A 130 2.55 13.42 -33.41
C TRP A 130 2.96 12.22 -34.25
N GLY A 131 4.10 12.36 -34.95
CA GLY A 131 4.72 11.26 -35.68
C GLY A 131 5.42 10.26 -34.77
N GLY A 132 5.94 9.20 -35.37
CA GLY A 132 6.81 8.25 -34.68
C GLY A 132 8.12 8.91 -34.22
N LEU A 133 8.67 8.45 -33.11
CA LEU A 133 9.99 8.89 -32.65
C LEU A 133 11.07 8.43 -33.67
N ARG A 134 12.04 9.29 -33.93
CA ARG A 134 13.21 9.08 -34.79
C ARG A 134 14.47 9.31 -33.95
N ILE A 135 15.59 8.72 -34.40
CA ILE A 135 16.88 9.05 -33.78
C ILE A 135 17.47 10.25 -34.54
N ALA A 136 17.93 11.24 -33.78
CA ALA A 136 18.60 12.43 -34.28
C ALA A 136 19.94 12.62 -33.57
N LEU A 137 20.80 13.38 -34.20
CA LEU A 137 22.10 13.81 -33.69
C LEU A 137 22.07 15.32 -33.42
N TYR A 138 22.50 15.74 -32.25
CA TYR A 138 22.77 17.13 -31.90
C TYR A 138 24.29 17.35 -31.96
N HIS A 139 24.77 18.22 -32.85
CA HIS A 139 26.18 18.58 -32.95
C HIS A 139 26.49 19.74 -32.01
N LEU A 140 27.44 19.53 -31.09
CA LEU A 140 27.80 20.55 -30.08
C LEU A 140 28.56 21.75 -30.61
N ASP A 141 29.24 21.58 -31.75
CA ASP A 141 30.09 22.62 -32.34
C ASP A 141 29.25 23.77 -32.94
N ASP A 142 28.13 23.45 -33.61
CA ASP A 142 27.27 24.40 -34.34
C ASP A 142 25.78 24.40 -33.88
N GLY A 143 25.38 23.48 -33.01
CA GLY A 143 24.00 23.34 -32.54
C GLY A 143 23.05 22.74 -33.57
N ARG A 144 23.58 22.19 -34.69
CA ARG A 144 22.76 21.57 -35.74
C ARG A 144 22.14 20.25 -35.29
N ILE A 145 20.87 20.07 -35.62
CA ILE A 145 20.14 18.80 -35.43
C ILE A 145 20.07 18.10 -36.77
N GLU A 146 20.50 16.84 -36.78
CA GLU A 146 20.49 15.98 -37.96
C GLU A 146 19.63 14.74 -37.69
N LEU A 147 18.57 14.55 -38.51
CA LEU A 147 17.78 13.33 -38.46
C LEU A 147 18.52 12.20 -39.17
N LEU A 148 18.65 11.04 -38.51
CA LEU A 148 19.21 9.87 -39.18
C LEU A 148 18.24 9.34 -40.24
N GLN A 149 18.82 8.82 -41.33
CA GLN A 149 18.04 8.24 -42.46
C GLN A 149 17.43 6.90 -42.04
N ASN A 150 16.40 6.44 -42.77
CA ASN A 150 15.74 5.15 -42.57
C ASN A 150 15.11 5.00 -41.14
N MET A 151 14.63 6.13 -40.57
CA MET A 151 13.97 6.18 -39.23
C MET A 151 12.47 6.48 -39.34
N GLU A 152 11.87 6.39 -40.50
CA GLU A 152 10.46 6.72 -40.76
C GLU A 152 9.51 5.68 -40.19
N GLU A 153 9.95 4.43 -40.10
CA GLU A 153 9.12 3.31 -39.71
C GLU A 153 9.20 3.07 -38.20
N GLY A 154 8.01 2.86 -37.58
CA GLY A 154 7.87 2.56 -36.17
C GLY A 154 8.29 3.69 -35.23
N ARG A 155 8.40 3.36 -33.99
CA ARG A 155 8.89 4.24 -32.91
C ARG A 155 10.32 3.85 -32.59
N ASN A 156 11.27 4.75 -32.82
CA ASN A 156 12.69 4.55 -32.56
C ASN A 156 13.11 5.29 -31.29
N SER A 157 13.61 4.58 -30.30
CA SER A 157 13.90 5.16 -28.98
C SER A 157 15.12 4.52 -28.30
N ASN A 158 15.58 5.12 -27.22
CA ASN A 158 16.68 4.65 -26.38
C ASN A 158 17.98 4.38 -27.17
N PRO A 159 18.52 5.37 -27.91
CA PRO A 159 19.78 5.21 -28.63
C PRO A 159 20.94 4.93 -27.66
N GLN A 160 21.89 4.09 -28.11
CA GLN A 160 23.13 3.78 -27.41
C GLN A 160 24.27 3.71 -28.41
N TRP A 161 25.30 4.52 -28.22
CA TRP A 161 26.48 4.50 -29.08
C TRP A 161 27.32 3.22 -28.87
N ALA A 162 27.81 2.68 -29.97
CA ALA A 162 28.88 1.70 -29.88
C ALA A 162 30.16 2.36 -29.35
N PRO A 163 31.07 1.60 -28.68
CA PRO A 163 32.29 2.15 -28.09
C PRO A 163 33.21 2.86 -29.10
N ASP A 164 33.18 2.41 -30.35
CA ASP A 164 34.01 2.98 -31.47
C ASP A 164 33.35 4.19 -32.15
N GLY A 165 32.11 4.55 -31.77
CA GLY A 165 31.36 5.64 -32.41
C GLY A 165 30.90 5.39 -33.81
N GLN A 166 31.03 4.18 -34.34
CA GLN A 166 30.65 3.85 -35.72
C GLN A 166 29.21 3.33 -35.87
N SER A 167 28.52 3.07 -34.78
CA SER A 167 27.16 2.54 -34.80
C SER A 167 26.33 3.02 -33.61
N ILE A 168 25.00 3.01 -33.76
CA ILE A 168 24.04 3.33 -32.74
C ILE A 168 23.03 2.19 -32.63
N ALA A 169 22.95 1.51 -31.47
CA ALA A 169 21.88 0.59 -31.18
C ALA A 169 20.64 1.35 -30.66
N PHE A 170 19.45 0.93 -31.01
CA PHE A 170 18.20 1.52 -30.57
C PHE A 170 17.07 0.50 -30.58
N VAL A 171 16.00 0.81 -29.87
CA VAL A 171 14.78 0.00 -29.89
C VAL A 171 13.82 0.55 -30.92
N SER A 172 13.25 -0.35 -31.73
CA SER A 172 12.23 0.01 -32.71
C SER A 172 11.13 -1.05 -32.80
N ASP A 173 9.89 -0.59 -32.95
CA ASP A 173 8.72 -1.44 -33.18
C ASP A 173 8.28 -1.46 -34.65
N ARG A 174 9.19 -1.15 -35.60
CA ARG A 174 8.95 -1.10 -37.05
C ARG A 174 8.41 -2.40 -37.67
N ASP A 175 8.57 -3.53 -36.98
CA ASP A 175 8.01 -4.84 -37.31
C ASP A 175 6.82 -5.21 -36.42
N ASN A 176 6.17 -4.25 -35.76
CA ASN A 176 5.10 -4.40 -34.75
C ASN A 176 5.50 -5.08 -33.46
N VAL A 177 6.76 -5.44 -33.28
CA VAL A 177 7.35 -5.95 -32.04
C VAL A 177 8.61 -5.16 -31.75
N ALA A 178 8.73 -4.65 -30.51
CA ALA A 178 9.89 -3.89 -30.12
C ALA A 178 11.15 -4.78 -30.13
N ASN A 179 12.02 -4.56 -31.12
CA ASN A 179 13.27 -5.27 -31.31
C ASN A 179 14.46 -4.30 -31.24
N ILE A 180 15.66 -4.84 -31.12
CA ILE A 180 16.90 -4.09 -31.14
C ILE A 180 17.40 -3.98 -32.55
N PHE A 181 17.67 -2.75 -32.95
CA PHE A 181 18.21 -2.40 -34.27
C PHE A 181 19.53 -1.68 -34.14
N LEU A 182 20.35 -1.72 -35.14
CA LEU A 182 21.62 -1.02 -35.26
C LEU A 182 21.59 -0.09 -36.46
N TYR A 183 21.92 1.17 -36.27
CA TYR A 183 22.25 2.12 -37.33
C TYR A 183 23.75 2.13 -37.50
N ASP A 184 24.21 1.90 -38.75
CA ASP A 184 25.62 1.98 -39.07
C ASP A 184 25.93 3.35 -39.69
N MET A 185 26.87 4.05 -39.10
CA MET A 185 27.24 5.42 -39.51
C MET A 185 27.99 5.47 -40.83
N ALA A 186 28.59 4.35 -41.28
CA ALA A 186 29.39 4.30 -42.51
C ALA A 186 28.52 4.18 -43.76
N ASP A 187 27.45 3.40 -43.70
CA ASP A 187 26.57 3.15 -44.85
C ASP A 187 25.18 3.82 -44.73
N GLY A 188 24.84 4.35 -43.54
CA GLY A 188 23.56 4.99 -43.26
C GLY A 188 22.37 4.02 -43.20
N GLU A 189 22.62 2.73 -43.04
CA GLU A 189 21.63 1.68 -43.09
C GLU A 189 21.25 1.17 -41.70
N VAL A 190 20.03 0.61 -41.58
CA VAL A 190 19.50 0.03 -40.39
C VAL A 190 19.50 -1.48 -40.44
N TYR A 191 19.98 -2.13 -39.42
CA TYR A 191 20.08 -3.58 -39.33
C TYR A 191 19.30 -4.10 -38.12
N GLN A 192 18.50 -5.16 -38.28
CA GLN A 192 17.83 -5.81 -37.20
C GLN A 192 18.78 -6.78 -36.49
N LEU A 193 19.03 -6.55 -35.16
CA LEU A 193 19.91 -7.41 -34.37
C LEU A 193 19.16 -8.56 -33.71
N THR A 194 17.89 -8.34 -33.30
CA THR A 194 17.09 -9.31 -32.58
C THR A 194 15.74 -9.54 -33.27
N GLN A 195 15.20 -10.74 -33.07
CA GLN A 195 13.87 -11.11 -33.53
C GLN A 195 13.11 -11.75 -32.32
N PHE A 196 12.70 -10.92 -31.38
CA PHE A 196 11.99 -11.35 -30.19
C PHE A 196 10.51 -11.58 -30.48
N TYR A 197 9.92 -12.53 -29.75
CA TYR A 197 8.49 -12.82 -29.85
C TYR A 197 7.63 -11.81 -29.04
N THR A 198 8.08 -11.47 -27.82
CA THR A 198 7.38 -10.54 -26.92
C THR A 198 7.99 -9.13 -26.91
N GLY A 199 9.19 -8.97 -27.44
CA GLY A 199 9.89 -7.71 -27.60
C GLY A 199 10.81 -7.31 -26.44
N SER A 200 11.78 -6.43 -26.77
CA SER A 200 12.61 -5.74 -25.78
C SER A 200 11.88 -4.46 -25.37
N GLN A 201 11.20 -4.51 -24.24
CA GLN A 201 10.42 -3.36 -23.73
C GLN A 201 10.46 -3.31 -22.21
N GLY A 202 10.33 -2.11 -21.65
CA GLY A 202 10.20 -1.90 -20.23
C GLY A 202 8.74 -1.80 -19.78
N ILE A 203 8.54 -1.23 -18.60
CA ILE A 203 7.20 -1.07 -17.98
C ILE A 203 6.31 -0.17 -18.84
N THR A 204 6.89 0.84 -19.49
CA THR A 204 6.21 1.72 -20.45
C THR A 204 6.89 1.66 -21.80
N PRO A 205 6.19 2.04 -22.89
CA PRO A 205 6.78 2.09 -24.21
C PRO A 205 7.99 3.03 -24.35
N LEU A 206 8.17 3.95 -23.43
CA LEU A 206 9.29 4.90 -23.38
C LEU A 206 10.31 4.55 -22.27
N SER A 207 10.14 3.43 -21.58
CA SER A 207 11.15 2.99 -20.60
C SER A 207 12.45 2.64 -21.30
N PRO A 208 13.61 3.20 -20.90
CA PRO A 208 14.91 2.79 -21.41
C PRO A 208 15.18 1.33 -21.09
N VAL A 209 15.61 0.55 -22.09
CA VAL A 209 15.83 -0.89 -21.96
C VAL A 209 17.19 -1.35 -22.48
N LEU A 210 17.97 -0.46 -23.09
CA LEU A 210 19.30 -0.74 -23.62
C LEU A 210 20.38 -0.03 -22.80
N SER A 211 21.54 -0.68 -22.69
CA SER A 211 22.77 -0.11 -22.17
C SER A 211 23.96 -0.75 -22.86
N TRP A 212 24.78 0.04 -23.53
CA TRP A 212 26.00 -0.44 -24.19
C TRP A 212 27.24 -0.09 -23.34
N ALA A 213 27.94 -1.12 -22.89
CA ALA A 213 29.15 -0.95 -22.09
C ALA A 213 30.31 -0.47 -22.97
N ARG A 214 30.90 0.67 -22.65
CA ARG A 214 31.96 1.30 -23.45
C ARG A 214 33.26 0.51 -23.42
N GLY A 215 33.66 -0.02 -22.26
CA GLY A 215 34.95 -0.72 -22.11
C GLY A 215 34.94 -2.19 -22.49
N ALA A 216 33.77 -2.81 -22.64
CA ALA A 216 33.64 -4.25 -22.84
C ALA A 216 32.92 -4.67 -24.14
N ASP A 217 32.51 -3.70 -24.96
CA ASP A 217 31.70 -3.89 -26.18
C ASP A 217 30.57 -4.92 -25.99
N ARG A 218 29.81 -4.70 -24.91
CA ARG A 218 28.71 -5.56 -24.50
C ARG A 218 27.41 -4.76 -24.43
N LEU A 219 26.40 -5.19 -25.16
CA LEU A 219 25.05 -4.61 -25.12
C LEU A 219 24.20 -5.40 -24.14
N ALA A 220 23.70 -4.76 -23.09
CA ALA A 220 22.70 -5.31 -22.20
C ALA A 220 21.32 -4.80 -22.56
N PHE A 221 20.29 -5.63 -22.42
CA PHE A 221 18.91 -5.28 -22.72
C PHE A 221 17.92 -6.03 -21.85
N ILE A 222 16.72 -5.47 -21.74
CA ILE A 222 15.61 -6.09 -21.03
C ILE A 222 14.76 -6.86 -22.05
N TYR A 223 14.43 -8.11 -21.73
CA TYR A 223 13.51 -8.93 -22.48
C TYR A 223 12.37 -9.42 -21.59
N PHE A 224 11.13 -9.29 -22.06
CA PHE A 224 9.96 -9.73 -21.31
C PHE A 224 9.60 -11.17 -21.71
N GLU A 225 9.77 -12.10 -20.79
CA GLU A 225 9.55 -13.53 -21.00
C GLU A 225 8.85 -14.14 -19.78
N GLN A 226 7.92 -15.06 -19.98
CA GLN A 226 7.21 -15.80 -18.92
C GLN A 226 6.64 -14.91 -17.80
N ALA A 227 6.09 -13.74 -18.17
CA ALA A 227 5.58 -12.72 -17.25
C ALA A 227 6.66 -12.08 -16.34
N SER A 228 7.93 -12.17 -16.69
CA SER A 228 9.07 -11.55 -16.01
C SER A 228 9.85 -10.64 -16.96
N TYR A 229 10.53 -9.65 -16.37
CA TYR A 229 11.51 -8.83 -17.07
C TYR A 229 12.90 -9.32 -16.69
N ASP A 230 13.60 -9.94 -17.65
CA ASP A 230 14.94 -10.47 -17.46
C ASP A 230 15.95 -9.65 -18.23
N ILE A 231 17.19 -9.57 -17.71
CA ILE A 231 18.29 -8.84 -18.33
C ILE A 231 19.18 -9.82 -19.04
N TYR A 232 19.35 -9.59 -20.36
CA TYR A 232 20.26 -10.34 -21.21
C TYR A 232 21.41 -9.46 -21.67
N SER A 233 22.50 -10.05 -22.10
CA SER A 233 23.59 -9.32 -22.73
C SER A 233 24.20 -10.08 -23.90
N VAL A 234 24.68 -9.32 -24.88
CA VAL A 234 25.36 -9.81 -26.08
C VAL A 234 26.72 -9.12 -26.17
N ASN A 235 27.78 -9.91 -26.33
CA ASN A 235 29.11 -9.41 -26.63
C ASN A 235 29.22 -9.15 -28.13
N ASP A 236 29.94 -8.11 -28.52
CA ASP A 236 30.10 -7.68 -29.91
C ASP A 236 28.78 -7.70 -30.69
N PRO A 237 27.81 -6.82 -30.36
CA PRO A 237 26.47 -6.84 -30.95
C PRO A 237 26.50 -6.59 -32.46
N ARG A 238 27.56 -5.98 -33.02
CA ARG A 238 27.74 -5.77 -34.45
C ARG A 238 27.95 -7.07 -35.24
N SER A 239 28.42 -8.12 -34.59
CA SER A 239 28.54 -9.46 -35.22
C SER A 239 27.17 -10.06 -35.59
N LEU A 240 26.08 -9.53 -35.01
CA LEU A 240 24.70 -9.90 -35.35
C LEU A 240 24.17 -9.18 -36.62
N LYS A 241 24.91 -8.23 -37.15
CA LYS A 241 24.57 -7.50 -38.37
C LYS A 241 24.46 -8.49 -39.55
N ARG A 242 23.31 -8.46 -40.22
CA ARG A 242 23.03 -9.29 -41.42
C ARG A 242 22.74 -8.41 -42.65
N GLU A 243 21.56 -8.54 -43.20
CA GLU A 243 21.11 -7.70 -44.30
C GLU A 243 20.46 -6.42 -43.80
N PRO A 244 20.61 -5.30 -44.50
CA PRO A 244 19.90 -4.06 -44.19
C PRO A 244 18.41 -4.30 -44.10
N TRP A 245 17.79 -3.79 -43.05
CA TRP A 245 16.36 -3.90 -42.87
C TRP A 245 15.62 -3.11 -43.99
N ARG A 246 14.58 -3.73 -44.53
CA ARG A 246 13.70 -3.07 -45.54
C ARG A 246 12.25 -3.25 -45.10
N PRO A 247 11.37 -2.24 -45.33
CA PRO A 247 9.94 -2.37 -45.11
C PRO A 247 9.39 -3.55 -45.91
N ARG A 248 8.58 -4.38 -45.29
CA ARG A 248 7.90 -5.45 -46.05
C ARG A 248 6.89 -4.84 -47.01
N ALA A 249 6.90 -5.28 -48.25
CA ALA A 249 5.89 -4.88 -49.23
C ALA A 249 4.50 -5.27 -48.70
N SER A 250 3.57 -4.30 -48.68
CA SER A 250 2.18 -4.53 -48.27
C SER A 250 1.55 -5.62 -49.14
N GLY A 251 1.33 -6.81 -48.61
CA GLY A 251 0.76 -7.96 -49.32
C GLY A 251 1.53 -9.27 -49.18
N GLN A 252 2.73 -9.29 -48.60
CA GLN A 252 3.37 -10.57 -48.28
C GLN A 252 2.78 -11.19 -47.03
N PRO A 253 2.33 -12.47 -47.07
CA PRO A 253 1.84 -13.13 -45.87
C PRO A 253 2.97 -13.21 -44.86
N VAL A 254 2.70 -12.82 -43.63
CA VAL A 254 3.56 -13.08 -42.47
C VAL A 254 3.75 -14.59 -42.40
N LEU A 255 4.97 -15.09 -42.65
CA LEU A 255 5.32 -16.46 -42.30
C LEU A 255 5.34 -16.53 -40.76
N VAL A 256 4.15 -16.76 -40.22
CA VAL A 256 4.02 -17.19 -38.84
C VAL A 256 4.76 -18.52 -38.74
N ALA A 257 5.84 -18.58 -38.00
CA ALA A 257 6.52 -19.84 -37.73
C ALA A 257 5.43 -20.85 -37.31
N ALA A 258 5.43 -22.00 -37.98
CA ALA A 258 4.39 -23.02 -37.91
C ALA A 258 3.92 -23.18 -36.47
N GLN A 259 2.68 -22.83 -36.22
CA GLN A 259 2.04 -23.15 -34.93
C GLN A 259 2.12 -24.66 -34.79
N PRO A 260 2.42 -25.18 -33.56
CA PRO A 260 2.29 -26.61 -33.33
C PRO A 260 0.87 -27.00 -33.70
N ILE A 261 0.73 -27.92 -34.64
CA ILE A 261 -0.55 -28.45 -35.07
C ILE A 261 -1.24 -29.02 -33.85
N PHE A 262 -2.24 -28.32 -33.36
CA PHE A 262 -3.11 -28.80 -32.29
C PHE A 262 -3.94 -29.92 -32.92
N VAL A 263 -3.55 -31.19 -32.73
CA VAL A 263 -4.37 -32.34 -33.08
C VAL A 263 -5.57 -32.33 -32.13
N PRO A 264 -6.79 -32.15 -32.64
CA PRO A 264 -7.97 -32.20 -31.79
C PRO A 264 -8.08 -33.60 -31.17
N ARG A 265 -8.04 -33.72 -29.84
CA ARG A 265 -8.46 -34.95 -29.18
C ARG A 265 -9.93 -35.22 -29.54
N PRO A 266 -10.32 -36.46 -29.86
CA PRO A 266 -11.71 -36.79 -30.12
C PRO A 266 -12.56 -36.40 -28.90
N ALA A 267 -13.68 -35.74 -29.18
CA ALA A 267 -14.63 -35.30 -28.15
C ALA A 267 -15.09 -36.50 -27.34
N GLN A 268 -14.76 -36.51 -26.06
CA GLN A 268 -15.41 -37.41 -25.12
C GLN A 268 -16.88 -36.97 -25.01
N GLN A 269 -17.77 -37.92 -25.16
CA GLN A 269 -19.24 -37.79 -25.04
C GLN A 269 -19.57 -37.09 -23.71
N ALA A 270 -20.30 -35.99 -23.80
CA ALA A 270 -20.81 -35.27 -22.65
C ALA A 270 -21.81 -36.12 -21.90
N ASP A 271 -21.52 -36.48 -20.66
CA ASP A 271 -22.50 -37.01 -19.71
C ASP A 271 -23.52 -35.92 -19.40
N THR A 272 -24.75 -36.16 -19.79
CA THR A 272 -25.91 -35.33 -19.49
C THR A 272 -26.36 -35.58 -18.04
N VAL A 273 -25.84 -34.77 -17.11
CA VAL A 273 -26.41 -34.63 -15.76
C VAL A 273 -27.11 -33.27 -15.67
N PRO A 274 -28.41 -33.23 -15.32
CA PRO A 274 -29.11 -31.95 -15.19
C PRO A 274 -28.55 -31.16 -14.00
N ARG A 275 -28.05 -29.96 -14.25
CA ARG A 275 -27.68 -29.02 -13.20
C ARG A 275 -28.91 -28.30 -12.65
N PRO A 276 -29.08 -28.21 -11.32
CA PRO A 276 -30.16 -27.42 -10.74
C PRO A 276 -29.96 -25.92 -11.04
N ALA A 277 -31.04 -25.29 -11.48
CA ALA A 277 -31.11 -23.84 -11.67
C ALA A 277 -30.99 -23.15 -10.32
N GLY A 278 -30.02 -22.23 -10.20
CA GLY A 278 -29.93 -21.37 -9.04
C GLY A 278 -28.51 -21.04 -8.57
N VAL A 279 -27.59 -20.62 -9.46
CA VAL A 279 -26.37 -19.97 -9.02
C VAL A 279 -26.36 -18.55 -9.61
N LEU A 280 -26.50 -17.57 -8.73
CA LEU A 280 -26.33 -16.16 -9.03
C LEU A 280 -24.91 -15.92 -9.52
N GLN A 281 -24.76 -15.64 -10.81
CA GLN A 281 -23.50 -15.14 -11.37
C GLN A 281 -23.28 -13.71 -10.87
N SER A 282 -22.19 -13.47 -10.16
CA SER A 282 -21.75 -12.13 -9.83
C SER A 282 -21.36 -11.40 -11.11
N ARG A 283 -22.10 -10.37 -11.45
CA ARG A 283 -21.80 -9.49 -12.59
C ARG A 283 -20.62 -8.58 -12.20
N SER A 284 -19.51 -8.70 -12.93
CA SER A 284 -18.41 -7.75 -12.88
C SER A 284 -18.86 -6.38 -13.41
N ILE A 285 -18.65 -5.33 -12.66
CA ILE A 285 -19.05 -3.93 -12.98
C ILE A 285 -18.26 -3.32 -14.15
N TYR A 286 -17.25 -4.03 -14.69
CA TYR A 286 -16.34 -3.52 -15.70
C TYR A 286 -16.48 -4.17 -17.11
N ARG A 287 -17.57 -4.92 -17.37
CA ARG A 287 -17.91 -5.32 -18.73
C ARG A 287 -19.11 -4.54 -19.21
N GLY A 288 -18.84 -3.54 -20.01
CA GLY A 288 -19.86 -2.95 -20.87
C GLY A 288 -20.42 -4.06 -21.76
N GLU A 289 -21.67 -4.46 -21.51
CA GLU A 289 -22.39 -5.38 -22.39
C GLU A 289 -22.76 -4.64 -23.68
N THR A 290 -22.01 -4.83 -24.74
CA THR A 290 -22.56 -4.74 -26.07
C THR A 290 -23.21 -6.07 -26.43
N GLY A 291 -24.30 -6.38 -25.73
CA GLY A 291 -25.12 -7.54 -26.03
C GLY A 291 -26.14 -7.20 -27.08
N PHE A 292 -25.81 -7.36 -28.36
CA PHE A 292 -26.83 -7.48 -29.38
C PHE A 292 -27.57 -8.81 -29.18
N ARG A 293 -28.84 -8.75 -28.72
CA ARG A 293 -29.79 -9.86 -28.82
C ARG A 293 -29.97 -10.17 -30.32
N ARG A 294 -29.52 -11.33 -30.74
CA ARG A 294 -29.97 -11.92 -32.00
C ARG A 294 -31.44 -12.27 -31.85
N THR A 295 -32.29 -11.53 -32.50
CA THR A 295 -33.66 -11.96 -32.81
C THR A 295 -33.60 -12.75 -34.10
N ASP A 296 -33.84 -14.07 -34.00
CA ASP A 296 -33.89 -14.98 -35.12
C ASP A 296 -35.17 -14.80 -35.96
N SER A 297 -35.36 -13.68 -36.61
CA SER A 297 -36.38 -13.53 -37.66
C SER A 297 -36.28 -12.22 -38.39
N LEU A 298 -35.23 -12.05 -39.18
CA LEU A 298 -35.20 -11.04 -40.25
C LEU A 298 -34.88 -11.69 -41.56
N PRO A 299 -35.57 -11.26 -42.65
CA PRO A 299 -35.37 -11.86 -43.98
C PRO A 299 -33.93 -11.70 -44.44
N THR A 300 -33.38 -12.75 -45.05
CA THR A 300 -32.03 -12.79 -45.61
C THR A 300 -31.85 -11.71 -46.68
N VAL A 301 -31.20 -10.63 -46.31
CA VAL A 301 -30.71 -9.62 -47.26
C VAL A 301 -29.39 -10.16 -47.86
N PRO A 302 -29.18 -10.07 -49.19
CA PRO A 302 -27.94 -10.53 -49.82
C PRO A 302 -26.71 -9.91 -49.18
N ASP A 303 -25.64 -10.71 -48.97
CA ASP A 303 -24.41 -10.34 -48.27
C ASP A 303 -23.69 -9.10 -48.86
N SER A 304 -23.90 -8.82 -50.13
CA SER A 304 -23.38 -7.64 -50.84
C SER A 304 -23.93 -6.29 -50.33
N LEU A 305 -25.05 -6.31 -49.60
CA LEU A 305 -25.67 -5.12 -48.99
C LEU A 305 -25.46 -4.99 -47.51
N ARG A 306 -24.76 -5.96 -46.85
CA ARG A 306 -24.56 -6.01 -45.40
C ARG A 306 -23.20 -5.51 -44.93
N GLN A 307 -22.25 -5.31 -45.81
CA GLN A 307 -20.97 -4.73 -45.42
C GLN A 307 -21.04 -3.22 -45.60
N PRO A 308 -21.10 -2.43 -44.52
CA PRO A 308 -20.75 -1.04 -44.65
C PRO A 308 -19.32 -0.97 -45.18
N PRO A 309 -19.01 -0.02 -46.08
CA PRO A 309 -17.67 0.10 -46.61
C PRO A 309 -16.69 0.21 -45.43
N PRO A 310 -15.51 -0.42 -45.53
CA PRO A 310 -14.55 -0.44 -44.46
C PRO A 310 -14.29 1.01 -43.99
N VAL A 311 -14.54 1.24 -42.69
CA VAL A 311 -14.28 2.56 -42.10
C VAL A 311 -12.77 2.71 -42.03
N THR A 312 -12.21 3.38 -43.00
CA THR A 312 -10.79 3.72 -42.97
C THR A 312 -10.56 4.84 -41.97
N ILE A 313 -9.40 4.85 -41.33
CA ILE A 313 -8.97 5.90 -40.38
C ILE A 313 -9.09 7.28 -41.04
N ALA A 314 -8.80 7.39 -42.36
CA ALA A 314 -9.01 8.61 -43.11
C ALA A 314 -10.48 9.07 -43.13
N ARG A 315 -11.44 8.15 -43.30
CA ARG A 315 -12.88 8.47 -43.26
C ARG A 315 -13.39 8.85 -41.88
N LEU A 316 -12.83 8.23 -40.83
CA LEU A 316 -13.09 8.66 -39.44
C LEU A 316 -12.51 10.07 -39.20
N ARG A 317 -11.34 10.36 -39.73
CA ARG A 317 -10.69 11.69 -39.65
C ARG A 317 -11.50 12.77 -40.37
N ASP A 318 -12.05 12.46 -41.53
CA ASP A 318 -12.85 13.39 -42.35
C ASP A 318 -14.29 13.55 -41.82
N SER A 319 -14.79 12.60 -41.03
CA SER A 319 -16.16 12.62 -40.49
C SER A 319 -16.24 13.21 -39.07
N VAL A 320 -15.12 13.29 -38.34
CA VAL A 320 -15.07 13.87 -37.00
C VAL A 320 -14.32 15.20 -37.06
N VAL A 321 -15.00 16.21 -37.53
CA VAL A 321 -14.62 17.59 -37.14
C VAL A 321 -14.99 17.74 -35.67
N ILE A 322 -14.05 17.40 -34.79
CA ILE A 322 -14.17 17.81 -33.39
C ILE A 322 -13.82 19.31 -33.42
N PRO A 323 -14.80 20.22 -33.29
CA PRO A 323 -14.47 21.63 -33.06
C PRO A 323 -13.68 21.69 -31.77
N VAL A 324 -12.36 21.81 -31.87
CA VAL A 324 -11.55 22.12 -30.68
C VAL A 324 -12.03 23.48 -30.23
N PRO A 325 -12.63 23.61 -29.04
CA PRO A 325 -13.13 24.89 -28.57
C PRO A 325 -11.95 25.87 -28.48
N ASP A 326 -12.15 27.08 -28.98
CA ASP A 326 -11.17 28.14 -28.86
C ASP A 326 -10.88 28.39 -27.38
N THR A 327 -9.67 28.09 -26.93
CA THR A 327 -9.28 28.25 -25.52
C THR A 327 -9.32 29.70 -25.05
N THR A 328 -9.34 30.67 -25.95
CA THR A 328 -9.50 32.09 -25.65
C THR A 328 -10.90 32.43 -25.16
N GLU A 329 -11.93 31.61 -25.49
CA GLU A 329 -13.30 31.75 -25.02
C GLU A 329 -13.55 31.12 -23.65
N PHE A 330 -12.57 30.40 -23.07
CA PHE A 330 -12.74 29.76 -21.77
C PHE A 330 -12.82 30.79 -20.67
N VAL A 331 -13.98 30.86 -20.03
CA VAL A 331 -14.18 31.69 -18.83
C VAL A 331 -13.57 30.95 -17.64
N HIS A 332 -12.45 31.44 -17.13
CA HIS A 332 -11.86 30.91 -15.89
C HIS A 332 -12.79 31.25 -14.71
N ARG A 333 -13.38 30.22 -14.13
CA ARG A 333 -14.18 30.34 -12.91
C ARG A 333 -13.45 29.64 -11.76
N PRO A 334 -13.47 30.21 -10.54
CA PRO A 334 -12.93 29.52 -9.39
C PRO A 334 -13.69 28.20 -9.19
N TYR A 335 -12.95 27.11 -8.94
CA TYR A 335 -13.54 25.81 -8.65
C TYR A 335 -14.43 25.89 -7.41
N ARG A 336 -15.64 25.38 -7.51
CA ARG A 336 -16.57 25.21 -6.39
C ARG A 336 -16.79 23.72 -6.20
N ALA A 337 -16.53 23.22 -4.99
CA ALA A 337 -16.77 21.83 -4.66
C ALA A 337 -18.28 21.52 -4.80
N CYS A 338 -18.58 20.50 -5.59
CA CYS A 338 -19.91 19.93 -5.72
C CYS A 338 -19.81 18.45 -5.33
N PHE A 339 -20.50 18.05 -4.27
CA PHE A 339 -20.44 16.69 -3.76
C PHE A 339 -21.33 15.77 -4.57
N GLY A 340 -20.73 14.68 -5.06
CA GLY A 340 -21.41 13.54 -5.66
C GLY A 340 -21.20 12.27 -4.84
N PRO A 341 -22.07 11.26 -4.94
CA PRO A 341 -21.87 9.99 -4.27
C PRO A 341 -20.73 9.21 -4.95
N GLU A 342 -19.65 8.96 -4.20
CA GLU A 342 -18.55 8.08 -4.61
C GLU A 342 -18.85 6.62 -4.27
N TYR A 343 -19.50 6.42 -3.12
CA TYR A 343 -19.87 5.09 -2.65
C TYR A 343 -21.16 5.16 -1.83
N VAL A 344 -22.06 4.23 -2.09
CA VAL A 344 -23.25 3.99 -1.28
C VAL A 344 -23.32 2.51 -0.98
N SER A 345 -23.25 2.13 0.30
CA SER A 345 -23.43 0.76 0.69
C SER A 345 -24.87 0.30 0.39
N ARG A 346 -25.07 -0.99 0.17
CA ARG A 346 -26.40 -1.55 0.17
C ARG A 346 -26.99 -1.42 1.58
N PRO A 347 -28.09 -0.68 1.78
CA PRO A 347 -28.71 -0.60 3.10
C PRO A 347 -29.22 -2.00 3.52
N THR A 348 -28.92 -2.36 4.73
CA THR A 348 -29.46 -3.55 5.37
C THR A 348 -30.55 -3.15 6.34
N VAL A 349 -31.65 -3.89 6.35
CA VAL A 349 -32.72 -3.73 7.34
C VAL A 349 -33.15 -5.09 7.78
N GLY A 350 -33.20 -5.31 9.07
CA GLY A 350 -33.61 -6.55 9.69
C GLY A 350 -34.41 -6.30 10.96
N TYR A 351 -35.09 -7.33 11.41
CA TYR A 351 -35.73 -7.35 12.72
C TYR A 351 -35.05 -8.42 13.56
N VAL A 352 -34.55 -8.02 14.71
CA VAL A 352 -33.87 -8.90 15.66
C VAL A 352 -34.70 -9.00 16.94
N ARG A 353 -34.85 -10.24 17.42
CA ARG A 353 -35.32 -10.54 18.76
C ARG A 353 -34.22 -11.34 19.45
N ASP A 354 -33.60 -10.72 20.46
CA ASP A 354 -32.55 -11.33 21.27
C ASP A 354 -32.83 -11.09 22.75
N ASN A 355 -31.87 -11.47 23.60
CA ASN A 355 -31.96 -11.28 25.05
C ASN A 355 -31.95 -9.81 25.47
N PHE A 356 -31.56 -8.89 24.59
CA PHE A 356 -31.60 -7.44 24.84
C PHE A 356 -32.97 -6.83 24.45
N GLY A 357 -33.87 -7.60 23.82
CA GLY A 357 -35.21 -7.18 23.45
C GLY A 357 -35.56 -7.38 21.99
N ARG A 358 -36.55 -6.62 21.51
CA ARG A 358 -37.00 -6.61 20.12
C ARG A 358 -36.58 -5.28 19.49
N GLY A 359 -36.02 -5.30 18.31
CA GLY A 359 -35.61 -4.06 17.65
C GLY A 359 -35.37 -4.22 16.16
N VAL A 360 -35.35 -3.07 15.47
CA VAL A 360 -34.97 -2.97 14.09
C VAL A 360 -33.43 -2.84 14.04
N THR A 361 -32.79 -3.69 13.24
CA THR A 361 -31.37 -3.58 12.92
C THR A 361 -31.21 -3.10 11.50
N GLY A 362 -30.13 -2.40 11.23
CA GLY A 362 -29.83 -1.97 9.87
C GLY A 362 -28.58 -1.13 9.78
N SER A 363 -27.95 -1.15 8.63
CA SER A 363 -26.75 -0.34 8.42
C SER A 363 -26.75 0.30 7.04
N ALA A 364 -26.18 1.49 6.96
CA ALA A 364 -25.92 2.19 5.69
C ALA A 364 -24.68 3.07 5.83
N VAL A 365 -23.89 3.15 4.76
CA VAL A 365 -22.74 4.06 4.65
C VAL A 365 -22.82 4.77 3.31
N VAL A 366 -22.65 6.10 3.34
CA VAL A 366 -22.56 6.95 2.15
C VAL A 366 -21.25 7.72 2.21
N VAL A 367 -20.49 7.66 1.13
CA VAL A 367 -19.31 8.48 0.93
C VAL A 367 -19.59 9.44 -0.22
N LEU A 368 -19.47 10.72 0.06
CA LEU A 368 -19.61 11.80 -0.91
C LEU A 368 -18.26 12.45 -1.13
N GLY A 369 -17.90 12.67 -2.39
CA GLY A 369 -16.66 13.36 -2.76
C GLY A 369 -16.90 14.45 -3.76
N ASP A 370 -15.95 15.38 -3.86
CA ASP A 370 -15.94 16.36 -4.94
C ASP A 370 -15.20 15.81 -6.16
N MET A 371 -15.43 16.40 -7.33
CA MET A 371 -14.86 15.95 -8.61
C MET A 371 -13.32 15.80 -8.60
N LEU A 372 -12.62 16.57 -7.76
CA LEU A 372 -11.17 16.54 -7.63
C LEU A 372 -10.69 15.63 -6.48
N SER A 373 -11.60 14.97 -5.74
CA SER A 373 -11.32 14.18 -4.53
C SER A 373 -10.55 14.96 -3.46
N ASN A 374 -10.69 16.28 -3.46
CA ASN A 374 -10.07 17.17 -2.48
C ASN A 374 -10.91 17.33 -1.20
N GLN A 375 -12.19 17.01 -1.28
CA GLN A 375 -13.13 17.10 -0.18
C GLN A 375 -13.96 15.82 -0.13
N GLN A 376 -14.08 15.25 1.05
CA GLN A 376 -14.80 14.01 1.26
C GLN A 376 -15.70 14.10 2.48
N MET A 377 -16.89 13.54 2.38
CA MET A 377 -17.83 13.40 3.48
C MET A 377 -18.24 11.93 3.62
N ILE A 378 -18.10 11.40 4.81
CA ILE A 378 -18.49 10.04 5.17
C ILE A 378 -19.64 10.13 6.16
N ILE A 379 -20.75 9.47 5.87
CA ILE A 379 -21.91 9.36 6.76
C ILE A 379 -22.25 7.88 6.85
N GLY A 380 -22.20 7.34 8.05
CA GLY A 380 -22.54 5.93 8.32
C GLY A 380 -23.38 5.80 9.57
N ALA A 381 -24.32 4.88 9.54
CA ALA A 381 -25.11 4.50 10.70
C ALA A 381 -25.36 3.00 10.72
N GLU A 382 -25.30 2.42 11.92
CA GLU A 382 -25.70 1.06 12.21
C GLU A 382 -26.66 1.05 13.41
N LEU A 383 -27.90 0.69 13.13
CA LEU A 383 -28.95 0.58 14.13
C LEU A 383 -28.91 -0.82 14.76
N ASN A 384 -28.92 -0.92 16.05
CA ASN A 384 -28.94 -2.17 16.79
C ASN A 384 -30.07 -2.19 17.85
N GLY A 385 -31.28 -1.94 17.37
CA GLY A 385 -32.51 -2.00 18.16
C GLY A 385 -32.82 -0.77 19.01
N ARG A 386 -31.83 -0.09 19.60
CA ARG A 386 -32.02 1.03 20.51
C ARG A 386 -31.07 2.19 20.20
N LEU A 387 -31.53 3.43 20.39
CA LEU A 387 -30.71 4.62 20.13
C LEU A 387 -29.35 4.66 20.84
N PRO A 388 -29.23 4.29 22.14
CA PRO A 388 -27.93 4.24 22.80
C PRO A 388 -27.00 3.14 22.24
N GLU A 389 -27.54 2.17 21.50
CA GLU A 389 -26.82 1.04 20.89
C GLU A 389 -26.54 1.29 19.41
N THR A 390 -26.98 2.43 18.89
CA THR A 390 -26.71 2.85 17.53
C THR A 390 -25.26 3.31 17.40
N GLN A 391 -24.56 2.77 16.43
CA GLN A 391 -23.29 3.29 16.00
C GLN A 391 -23.54 4.28 14.86
N PHE A 392 -22.94 5.46 14.94
CA PHE A 392 -22.95 6.37 13.80
C PHE A 392 -21.64 7.13 13.68
N VAL A 393 -21.33 7.54 12.46
CA VAL A 393 -20.20 8.40 12.13
C VAL A 393 -20.63 9.40 11.06
N ALA A 394 -20.29 10.66 11.26
CA ALA A 394 -20.34 11.66 10.21
C ALA A 394 -19.02 12.44 10.24
N GLN A 395 -18.30 12.46 9.13
CA GLN A 395 -17.00 13.08 9.02
C GLN A 395 -16.91 13.85 7.71
N TYR A 396 -16.37 15.05 7.78
CA TYR A 396 -15.95 15.84 6.63
C TYR A 396 -14.42 15.99 6.65
N ALA A 397 -13.78 15.78 5.51
CA ALA A 397 -12.35 15.94 5.33
C ALA A 397 -12.05 16.90 4.16
N ASN A 398 -11.06 17.77 4.35
CA ASN A 398 -10.55 18.68 3.33
C ASN A 398 -9.06 18.37 3.09
N LEU A 399 -8.75 17.91 1.88
CA LEU A 399 -7.42 17.50 1.43
C LEU A 399 -6.86 18.46 0.37
N SER A 400 -7.51 19.60 0.12
CA SER A 400 -7.17 20.51 -0.99
C SER A 400 -5.85 21.26 -0.82
N ARG A 401 -5.29 21.28 0.37
CA ARG A 401 -4.04 22.00 0.69
C ARG A 401 -3.06 21.06 1.39
N ARG A 402 -1.81 21.51 1.53
CA ARG A 402 -0.80 20.75 2.28
C ARG A 402 -1.23 20.44 3.72
N LEU A 403 -1.93 21.36 4.38
CA LEU A 403 -2.60 21.07 5.64
C LEU A 403 -3.93 20.38 5.34
N ASN A 404 -3.98 19.08 5.52
CA ASN A 404 -5.21 18.29 5.47
C ASN A 404 -5.91 18.34 6.83
N TRP A 405 -7.21 18.50 6.84
CA TRP A 405 -7.96 18.50 8.09
C TRP A 405 -9.31 17.81 7.94
N ALA A 406 -9.80 17.31 9.05
CA ALA A 406 -11.11 16.68 9.12
C ALA A 406 -11.82 17.08 10.42
N VAL A 407 -13.14 17.15 10.36
CA VAL A 407 -14.01 17.28 11.51
C VAL A 407 -15.04 16.17 11.46
N GLY A 408 -15.34 15.58 12.61
CA GLY A 408 -16.29 14.48 12.66
C GLY A 408 -16.98 14.37 14.00
N VAL A 409 -18.13 13.69 13.95
CA VAL A 409 -18.89 13.29 15.12
C VAL A 409 -19.14 11.80 15.02
N GLN A 410 -19.05 11.09 16.15
CA GLN A 410 -19.32 9.67 16.21
C GLN A 410 -19.96 9.25 17.53
N GLN A 411 -20.72 8.18 17.47
CA GLN A 411 -21.16 7.43 18.63
C GLN A 411 -20.79 5.97 18.43
N GLN A 412 -20.10 5.38 19.42
CA GLN A 412 -19.66 4.00 19.41
C GLN A 412 -20.01 3.30 20.71
N PRO A 413 -20.93 2.34 20.71
CA PRO A 413 -21.20 1.49 21.87
C PRO A 413 -20.21 0.32 21.92
N TYR A 414 -19.81 -0.06 23.13
CA TYR A 414 -19.01 -1.25 23.45
C TYR A 414 -19.72 -2.05 24.53
N PHE A 415 -19.78 -3.38 24.36
CA PHE A 415 -20.42 -4.29 25.30
C PHE A 415 -19.40 -5.24 25.88
N PHE A 416 -19.42 -5.37 27.23
CA PHE A 416 -18.56 -6.28 27.97
C PHE A 416 -19.44 -7.14 28.85
N TYR A 417 -19.41 -8.46 28.62
CA TYR A 417 -20.00 -9.41 29.56
C TYR A 417 -19.23 -9.34 30.89
N ASP A 418 -19.95 -9.17 31.99
CA ASP A 418 -19.36 -9.08 33.35
C ASP A 418 -19.50 -10.42 34.04
N TYR A 419 -20.67 -10.71 34.60
CA TYR A 419 -20.95 -11.97 35.26
C TYR A 419 -22.46 -12.28 35.22
N SER A 420 -22.81 -13.56 35.53
CA SER A 420 -24.21 -13.95 35.72
C SER A 420 -24.41 -14.42 37.16
N THR A 421 -25.54 -14.05 37.74
CA THR A 421 -26.00 -14.49 39.06
C THR A 421 -27.36 -15.12 38.94
N PHE A 422 -27.68 -15.95 39.94
CA PHE A 422 -28.99 -16.52 40.08
C PHE A 422 -29.59 -15.99 41.40
N GLU A 423 -30.75 -15.35 41.31
CA GLU A 423 -31.47 -14.78 42.45
C GLU A 423 -32.74 -15.60 42.68
N LEU A 424 -32.98 -16.01 43.96
CA LEU A 424 -34.23 -16.66 44.35
C LEU A 424 -35.31 -15.58 44.54
N GLY A 425 -36.48 -15.85 44.04
CA GLY A 425 -37.65 -14.99 44.23
C GLY A 425 -38.24 -15.09 45.63
N PRO A 426 -39.12 -14.13 45.99
CA PRO A 426 -39.70 -14.11 47.33
C PRO A 426 -40.53 -15.34 47.72
N THR A 427 -40.97 -16.13 46.77
CA THR A 427 -41.86 -17.28 46.98
C THR A 427 -41.15 -18.61 46.92
N GLU A 428 -39.84 -18.70 46.82
CA GLU A 428 -39.04 -19.92 46.65
C GLU A 428 -39.46 -20.81 45.47
N GLN A 429 -40.51 -20.43 44.70
CA GLN A 429 -40.98 -21.12 43.53
C GLN A 429 -40.48 -20.50 42.23
N GLU A 430 -40.02 -19.29 42.27
CA GLU A 430 -39.42 -18.55 41.18
C GLU A 430 -37.94 -18.27 41.43
N GLY A 431 -37.14 -18.35 40.39
CA GLY A 431 -35.76 -17.92 40.36
C GLY A 431 -35.53 -17.03 39.17
N THR A 432 -34.62 -16.09 39.28
CA THR A 432 -34.25 -15.15 38.19
C THR A 432 -32.80 -15.33 37.85
N TYR A 433 -32.52 -15.62 36.59
CA TYR A 433 -31.18 -15.59 36.05
C TYR A 433 -30.87 -14.16 35.65
N VAL A 434 -29.84 -13.56 36.24
CA VAL A 434 -29.44 -12.17 35.97
C VAL A 434 -28.10 -12.15 35.28
N THR A 435 -28.11 -11.75 34.02
CA THR A 435 -26.88 -11.56 33.25
C THR A 435 -26.48 -10.08 33.25
N ASN A 436 -25.31 -9.78 33.80
CA ASN A 436 -24.76 -8.44 33.88
C ASN A 436 -23.87 -8.15 32.68
N VAL A 437 -24.17 -7.08 31.96
CA VAL A 437 -23.40 -6.61 30.79
C VAL A 437 -23.08 -5.13 31.00
N ARG A 438 -21.81 -4.76 30.90
CA ARG A 438 -21.43 -3.35 30.88
C ARG A 438 -21.46 -2.79 29.48
N ARG A 439 -22.19 -1.70 29.30
CA ARG A 439 -22.27 -0.94 28.06
C ARG A 439 -21.53 0.38 28.22
N LEU A 440 -20.43 0.53 27.49
CA LEU A 440 -19.72 1.79 27.38
C LEU A 440 -20.13 2.47 26.08
N VAL A 441 -20.66 3.70 26.15
CA VAL A 441 -21.02 4.47 24.96
C VAL A 441 -20.11 5.69 24.87
N LEU A 442 -19.24 5.69 23.87
CA LEU A 442 -18.38 6.82 23.53
C LEU A 442 -19.10 7.72 22.53
N ARG A 443 -19.29 8.98 22.85
CA ARG A 443 -19.74 10.05 21.96
C ARG A 443 -18.62 11.04 21.80
N ASP A 444 -18.23 11.32 20.59
CA ASP A 444 -17.03 12.10 20.28
C ASP A 444 -17.31 13.12 19.19
N VAL A 445 -16.87 14.34 19.43
CA VAL A 445 -16.74 15.38 18.41
C VAL A 445 -15.26 15.69 18.28
N SER A 446 -14.67 15.43 17.14
CA SER A 446 -13.24 15.56 16.95
C SER A 446 -12.85 16.38 15.71
N THR A 447 -11.75 17.10 15.86
CA THR A 447 -11.05 17.73 14.74
C THR A 447 -9.68 17.09 14.62
N ARG A 448 -9.23 16.85 13.40
CA ARG A 448 -7.93 16.26 13.10
C ARG A 448 -7.24 17.08 12.02
N ALA A 449 -5.94 17.27 12.18
CA ALA A 449 -5.12 17.95 11.20
C ALA A 449 -3.87 17.12 10.90
N TYR A 450 -3.51 17.04 9.62
CA TYR A 450 -2.38 16.28 9.12
C TYR A 450 -1.51 17.21 8.29
N TYR A 451 -0.28 17.40 8.70
CA TYR A 451 0.69 18.21 7.97
C TYR A 451 1.83 17.32 7.45
N PRO A 452 1.84 16.99 6.14
CA PRO A 452 2.91 16.18 5.57
C PRO A 452 4.19 17.02 5.47
N LEU A 453 5.26 16.54 6.11
CA LEU A 453 6.61 17.07 5.99
C LEU A 453 7.28 16.50 4.74
N SER A 454 7.01 15.22 4.44
CA SER A 454 7.44 14.52 3.24
C SER A 454 6.41 13.45 2.87
N ARG A 455 6.65 12.69 1.79
CA ARG A 455 5.82 11.53 1.42
C ARG A 455 5.71 10.49 2.55
N PHE A 456 6.74 10.38 3.38
CA PHE A 456 6.82 9.34 4.41
C PHE A 456 6.66 9.87 5.83
N THR A 457 6.63 11.19 6.02
CA THR A 457 6.67 11.81 7.34
C THR A 457 5.60 12.87 7.45
N ARG A 458 4.83 12.84 8.55
CA ARG A 458 3.80 13.83 8.85
C ARG A 458 3.69 14.11 10.34
N ILE A 459 3.19 15.28 10.64
CA ILE A 459 2.69 15.65 11.97
C ILE A 459 1.17 15.49 11.95
N GLU A 460 0.64 14.84 12.95
CA GLU A 460 -0.79 14.70 13.19
C GLU A 460 -1.15 15.44 14.47
N SER A 461 -2.21 16.22 14.45
CA SER A 461 -2.78 16.87 15.63
C SER A 461 -4.26 16.56 15.67
N SER A 462 -4.79 16.29 16.86
CA SER A 462 -6.23 16.15 17.05
C SER A 462 -6.69 16.79 18.33
N VAL A 463 -7.95 17.20 18.34
CA VAL A 463 -8.66 17.61 19.55
C VAL A 463 -9.99 16.88 19.54
N SER A 464 -10.26 16.13 20.57
CA SER A 464 -11.50 15.36 20.77
C SER A 464 -12.23 15.87 22.02
N PHE A 465 -13.48 16.23 21.86
CA PHE A 465 -14.40 16.47 22.96
C PHE A 465 -15.30 15.23 23.07
N ALA A 466 -15.12 14.46 24.13
CA ALA A 466 -15.74 13.16 24.25
C ALA A 466 -16.54 13.02 25.57
N ASN A 467 -17.66 12.32 25.46
CA ASN A 467 -18.44 11.85 26.60
C ASN A 467 -18.48 10.32 26.58
N LEU A 468 -18.00 9.71 27.65
CA LEU A 468 -18.04 8.26 27.87
C LEU A 468 -19.09 7.98 28.95
N THR A 469 -20.16 7.29 28.58
CA THR A 469 -21.16 6.77 29.51
C THR A 469 -20.91 5.29 29.77
N ASP A 470 -20.99 4.89 31.03
CA ASP A 470 -20.84 3.53 31.53
C ASP A 470 -22.15 3.11 32.20
N ASP A 471 -22.86 2.20 31.53
CA ASP A 471 -24.16 1.69 32.01
C ASP A 471 -24.03 0.19 32.33
N LEU A 472 -24.58 -0.24 33.46
CA LEU A 472 -24.78 -1.64 33.77
C LEU A 472 -26.16 -2.08 33.23
N LEU A 473 -26.14 -3.01 32.33
CA LEU A 473 -27.33 -3.66 31.79
C LEU A 473 -27.53 -5.00 32.48
N GLN A 474 -28.69 -5.17 33.16
CA GLN A 474 -29.07 -6.41 33.80
C GLN A 474 -30.19 -7.05 32.99
N ILE A 475 -29.87 -8.16 32.30
CA ILE A 475 -30.86 -8.97 31.60
C ILE A 475 -31.40 -9.94 32.64
N ARG A 476 -32.67 -9.79 32.96
CA ARG A 476 -33.36 -10.60 33.99
C ARG A 476 -34.31 -11.59 33.32
N GLU A 477 -34.06 -12.86 33.53
CA GLU A 477 -34.83 -13.96 32.99
C GLU A 477 -35.46 -14.74 34.16
N PRO A 478 -36.72 -14.47 34.51
CA PRO A 478 -37.41 -15.18 35.59
C PRO A 478 -37.99 -16.50 35.14
N TYR A 479 -37.79 -17.55 35.95
CA TYR A 479 -38.25 -18.94 35.69
C TYR A 479 -38.93 -19.52 36.91
N PHE A 480 -39.89 -20.44 36.67
CA PHE A 480 -40.41 -21.35 37.71
C PHE A 480 -39.41 -22.46 37.98
N LEU A 481 -38.90 -22.54 39.24
CA LEU A 481 -37.85 -23.49 39.64
C LEU A 481 -38.20 -24.95 39.45
N GLY A 482 -39.46 -25.33 39.59
CA GLY A 482 -39.89 -26.71 39.42
C GLY A 482 -39.98 -27.19 37.98
N SER A 483 -40.19 -26.32 37.01
CA SER A 483 -40.36 -26.64 35.59
C SER A 483 -39.32 -26.09 34.65
N GLY A 484 -38.54 -25.09 35.10
CA GLY A 484 -37.60 -24.38 34.24
C GLY A 484 -38.27 -23.52 33.12
N ILE A 485 -39.62 -23.37 33.22
CA ILE A 485 -40.37 -22.56 32.22
C ILE A 485 -40.24 -21.07 32.61
N PRO A 486 -40.04 -20.16 31.67
CA PRO A 486 -40.06 -18.74 31.93
C PRO A 486 -41.37 -18.29 32.55
N SER A 487 -41.31 -17.62 33.74
CA SER A 487 -42.50 -17.09 34.40
C SER A 487 -42.96 -15.75 33.82
N ARG A 488 -42.06 -15.03 33.21
CA ARG A 488 -42.32 -13.76 32.48
C ARG A 488 -41.36 -13.64 31.29
N GLU A 489 -41.69 -12.73 30.38
CA GLU A 489 -40.72 -12.36 29.31
C GLU A 489 -39.43 -11.72 29.96
N PRO A 490 -38.24 -12.01 29.40
CA PRO A 490 -37.01 -11.37 29.82
C PRO A 490 -37.15 -9.85 29.74
N PHE A 491 -36.63 -9.16 30.74
CA PHE A 491 -36.63 -7.70 30.77
C PHE A 491 -35.24 -7.16 31.11
N LEU A 492 -34.99 -5.93 30.64
CA LEU A 492 -33.71 -5.27 30.79
C LEU A 492 -33.83 -4.09 31.76
N GLU A 493 -33.04 -4.14 32.82
CA GLU A 493 -32.78 -3.01 33.69
C GLU A 493 -31.49 -2.31 33.30
N THR A 494 -31.49 -0.99 33.31
CA THR A 494 -30.30 -0.21 33.01
C THR A 494 -30.01 0.74 34.14
N THR A 495 -28.84 0.60 34.72
CA THR A 495 -28.33 1.48 35.81
C THR A 495 -27.13 2.23 35.28
N ARG A 496 -27.16 3.56 35.36
CA ARG A 496 -25.98 4.38 35.02
C ARG A 496 -24.97 4.31 36.15
N VAL A 497 -23.78 3.81 35.84
CA VAL A 497 -22.65 3.72 36.76
C VAL A 497 -21.91 5.06 36.79
N GLN A 498 -21.54 5.60 35.64
CA GLN A 498 -20.84 6.88 35.55
C GLN A 498 -21.01 7.53 34.14
N SER A 499 -20.75 8.81 34.11
CA SER A 499 -20.65 9.57 32.86
C SER A 499 -19.46 10.53 32.95
N ILE A 500 -18.55 10.46 32.01
CA ILE A 500 -17.27 11.18 32.03
C ILE A 500 -17.18 12.02 30.79
N THR A 501 -16.95 13.32 30.97
CA THR A 501 -16.75 14.25 29.84
C THR A 501 -15.33 14.82 29.90
N TYR A 502 -14.62 14.72 28.79
CA TYR A 502 -13.23 15.15 28.73
C TYR A 502 -12.89 15.78 27.38
N LEU A 503 -11.85 16.61 27.38
CA LEU A 503 -11.19 17.15 26.22
C LEU A 503 -9.84 16.45 26.05
N ALA A 504 -9.55 15.92 24.85
CA ALA A 504 -8.32 15.18 24.59
C ALA A 504 -7.58 15.76 23.40
N PRO A 505 -6.75 16.82 23.58
CA PRO A 505 -5.78 17.20 22.57
C PRO A 505 -4.69 16.14 22.41
N SER A 506 -4.25 15.91 21.17
CA SER A 506 -3.11 15.04 20.87
C SER A 506 -2.20 15.62 19.78
N LEU A 507 -0.92 15.23 19.85
CA LEU A 507 0.09 15.53 18.86
C LEU A 507 0.89 14.28 18.59
N ALA A 508 1.06 13.93 17.30
CA ALA A 508 1.84 12.78 16.90
C ALA A 508 2.80 13.13 15.76
N TYR A 509 3.98 12.55 15.83
CA TYR A 509 4.94 12.46 14.73
C TYR A 509 4.88 11.06 14.16
N VAL A 510 4.62 10.95 12.85
CA VAL A 510 4.48 9.68 12.15
C VAL A 510 5.46 9.62 10.99
N HIS A 511 6.24 8.56 10.95
CA HIS A 511 7.09 8.22 9.83
C HIS A 511 6.77 6.81 9.36
N ASP A 512 6.51 6.63 8.06
CA ASP A 512 6.20 5.34 7.47
C ASP A 512 6.75 5.27 6.04
N ASN A 513 7.86 4.55 5.87
CA ASN A 513 8.44 4.21 4.57
C ASN A 513 8.49 2.70 4.36
N SER A 514 7.63 1.96 5.08
CA SER A 514 7.57 0.52 4.96
C SER A 514 7.01 0.10 3.60
N LEU A 515 7.58 -0.94 3.04
CA LEU A 515 7.10 -1.61 1.85
C LEU A 515 6.45 -2.93 2.25
N SER A 516 5.21 -3.12 1.83
CA SER A 516 4.44 -4.33 2.12
C SER A 516 4.41 -5.25 0.91
N ALA A 517 4.53 -6.57 1.18
CA ALA A 517 4.25 -7.63 0.24
C ALA A 517 2.84 -8.20 0.48
N TYR A 518 2.57 -9.42 0.02
CA TYR A 518 1.24 -10.06 0.07
C TYR A 518 0.69 -10.29 1.49
N VAL A 519 1.57 -10.50 2.49
CA VAL A 519 1.18 -10.84 3.86
C VAL A 519 1.49 -9.72 4.85
N GLY A 520 2.51 -8.91 4.59
CA GLY A 520 2.88 -7.82 5.48
C GLY A 520 4.12 -7.05 5.04
N PRO A 521 4.58 -6.09 5.84
CA PRO A 521 5.78 -5.32 5.54
C PRO A 521 7.04 -6.18 5.57
N PHE A 522 7.93 -5.97 4.59
CA PHE A 522 9.17 -6.72 4.45
C PHE A 522 10.43 -5.84 4.40
N LEU A 523 10.28 -4.53 4.16
CA LEU A 523 11.40 -3.60 4.10
C LEU A 523 10.97 -2.23 4.63
N GLY A 524 11.90 -1.48 5.24
CA GLY A 524 11.70 -0.12 5.70
C GLY A 524 11.39 -0.01 7.18
N ARG A 525 10.79 1.10 7.58
CA ARG A 525 10.48 1.38 8.99
C ARG A 525 9.17 2.13 9.14
N ARG A 526 8.54 1.93 10.27
CA ARG A 526 7.34 2.65 10.67
C ARG A 526 7.50 3.10 12.11
N SER A 527 7.28 4.38 12.39
CA SER A 527 7.34 4.90 13.75
C SER A 527 6.21 5.90 14.00
N ARG A 528 5.64 5.84 15.20
CA ARG A 528 4.65 6.77 15.71
C ARG A 528 5.03 7.17 17.12
N PHE A 529 5.19 8.48 17.34
CA PHE A 529 5.37 9.08 18.66
C PHE A 529 4.18 10.00 18.89
N GLU A 530 3.40 9.72 19.91
CA GLU A 530 2.19 10.47 20.21
C GLU A 530 2.14 10.84 21.68
N VAL A 531 1.73 12.07 21.95
CA VAL A 531 1.38 12.55 23.28
C VAL A 531 -0.05 13.04 23.23
N SER A 532 -0.88 12.58 24.16
CA SER A 532 -2.25 13.05 24.33
C SER A 532 -2.50 13.38 25.79
N GLN A 533 -3.32 14.41 26.02
CA GLN A 533 -3.67 14.88 27.37
C GLN A 533 -5.18 14.76 27.53
N ASN A 534 -5.63 13.99 28.52
CA ASN A 534 -7.02 14.02 28.94
C ASN A 534 -7.21 15.12 29.98
N LEU A 535 -8.08 16.08 29.65
CA LEU A 535 -8.43 17.21 30.50
C LEU A 535 -9.89 17.06 30.94
N GLU A 536 -10.14 17.18 32.20
CA GLU A 536 -11.47 17.26 32.77
C GLU A 536 -12.15 18.56 32.37
N VAL A 537 -13.38 18.47 31.84
CA VAL A 537 -14.15 19.64 31.39
C VAL A 537 -15.32 19.91 32.31
N ILE A 538 -16.02 18.87 32.78
CA ILE A 538 -17.19 18.97 33.64
C ILE A 538 -17.15 17.87 34.72
N GLY A 539 -16.93 18.23 35.93
CA GLY A 539 -17.35 17.64 37.22
C GLY A 539 -16.87 16.22 37.59
N SER A 540 -16.31 15.38 36.73
CA SER A 540 -15.80 14.04 37.07
C SER A 540 -14.90 13.43 35.97
N GLY A 541 -14.19 14.26 35.26
CA GLY A 541 -13.29 13.83 34.20
C GLY A 541 -12.03 13.13 34.74
N TRP A 542 -11.45 12.28 33.94
CA TRP A 542 -10.16 11.67 34.20
C TRP A 542 -9.03 12.55 33.70
N GLN A 543 -8.05 12.79 34.55
CA GLN A 543 -6.89 13.62 34.23
C GLN A 543 -5.62 12.78 34.18
N PHE A 544 -5.11 12.58 32.96
CA PHE A 544 -3.84 11.90 32.71
C PHE A 544 -3.25 12.29 31.34
N THR A 545 -1.95 12.16 31.22
CA THR A 545 -1.21 12.26 29.98
C THR A 545 -0.92 10.85 29.47
N SER A 546 -1.21 10.57 28.20
CA SER A 546 -0.80 9.33 27.54
C SER A 546 0.36 9.60 26.59
N VAL A 547 1.36 8.73 26.61
CA VAL A 547 2.50 8.75 25.72
C VAL A 547 2.56 7.42 24.99
N THR A 548 2.65 7.45 23.66
CA THR A 548 2.82 6.28 22.80
C THR A 548 4.10 6.42 21.99
N ALA A 549 4.93 5.38 21.97
CA ALA A 549 6.05 5.23 21.06
C ALA A 549 5.99 3.84 20.46
N ASP A 550 5.64 3.72 19.18
CA ASP A 550 5.61 2.46 18.42
C ASP A 550 6.63 2.57 17.27
N MET A 551 7.69 1.80 17.35
CA MET A 551 8.76 1.76 16.39
C MET A 551 8.86 0.36 15.80
N ARG A 552 8.73 0.26 14.48
CA ARG A 552 8.81 -0.98 13.73
C ARG A 552 9.88 -0.86 12.66
N ARG A 553 10.64 -1.92 12.49
CA ARG A 553 11.70 -1.97 11.48
C ARG A 553 11.67 -3.33 10.77
N TYR A 554 11.89 -3.29 9.48
CA TYR A 554 11.87 -4.44 8.60
C TYR A 554 13.15 -4.41 7.77
N ASP A 555 14.02 -5.36 7.99
CA ASP A 555 15.31 -5.48 7.30
C ASP A 555 15.37 -6.82 6.56
N ARG A 556 15.85 -6.78 5.34
CA ARG A 556 16.11 -7.97 4.56
C ARG A 556 17.38 -8.63 5.09
N LEU A 557 17.34 -9.93 5.43
CA LEU A 557 18.48 -10.67 5.93
C LEU A 557 19.24 -11.33 4.77
N VAL A 558 18.77 -12.48 4.33
CA VAL A 558 19.36 -13.26 3.24
C VAL A 558 18.24 -13.68 2.29
N GLY A 559 18.44 -13.49 0.98
CA GLY A 559 17.40 -13.77 0.00
C GLY A 559 16.14 -12.96 0.28
N ASN A 560 15.00 -13.62 0.45
CA ASN A 560 13.72 -13.01 0.73
C ASN A 560 13.30 -13.08 2.22
N MET A 561 14.21 -13.51 3.10
CA MET A 561 13.97 -13.50 4.55
C MET A 561 13.95 -12.07 5.10
N THR A 562 13.00 -11.78 5.97
CA THR A 562 12.85 -10.46 6.62
C THR A 562 13.01 -10.61 8.13
N LEU A 563 13.85 -9.79 8.72
CA LEU A 563 13.84 -9.52 10.16
C LEU A 563 12.89 -8.37 10.44
N ALA A 564 11.80 -8.65 11.13
CA ALA A 564 10.85 -7.66 11.61
C ALA A 564 11.04 -7.46 13.11
N THR A 565 11.24 -6.23 13.55
CA THR A 565 11.35 -5.87 14.96
C THR A 565 10.37 -4.77 15.31
N ARG A 566 9.84 -4.82 16.53
CA ARG A 566 8.97 -3.79 17.08
C ARG A 566 9.36 -3.46 18.51
N GLY A 567 9.48 -2.17 18.82
CA GLY A 567 9.51 -1.64 20.18
C GLY A 567 8.26 -0.80 20.40
N LEU A 568 7.44 -1.17 21.36
CA LEU A 568 6.24 -0.42 21.74
C LEU A 568 6.37 0.03 23.20
N PHE A 569 6.17 1.30 23.43
CA PHE A 569 5.91 1.87 24.74
C PHE A 569 4.56 2.58 24.72
N PHE A 570 3.73 2.28 25.70
CA PHE A 570 2.53 3.06 25.98
C PHE A 570 2.46 3.31 27.49
N GLY A 571 2.23 4.55 27.89
CA GLY A 571 2.12 4.89 29.29
C GLY A 571 1.10 5.98 29.55
N ARG A 572 0.32 5.80 30.60
CA ARG A 572 -0.52 6.84 31.18
C ARG A 572 0.13 7.34 32.46
N MET A 573 0.14 8.66 32.63
CA MET A 573 0.77 9.35 33.75
C MET A 573 -0.17 10.46 34.23
N GLY A 574 -0.39 10.57 35.53
CA GLY A 574 -1.23 11.61 36.12
C GLY A 574 -2.03 11.14 37.32
N ARG A 575 -3.00 11.98 37.75
CA ARG A 575 -3.82 11.73 38.92
C ARG A 575 -4.63 10.44 38.82
N ASP A 576 -5.23 10.20 37.65
CA ASP A 576 -6.18 9.11 37.45
C ASP A 576 -5.62 7.98 36.57
N GLU A 577 -4.28 7.83 36.47
CA GLU A 577 -3.62 6.85 35.59
C GLU A 577 -4.04 5.40 35.86
N SER A 578 -4.34 5.07 37.14
CA SER A 578 -4.71 3.72 37.56
C SER A 578 -6.19 3.36 37.35
N ARG A 579 -7.04 4.37 37.15
CA ARG A 579 -8.48 4.14 36.93
C ARG A 579 -8.79 3.47 35.61
N PHE A 580 -7.90 3.61 34.62
CA PHE A 580 -8.07 3.01 33.31
C PHE A 580 -6.83 2.18 32.93
N ARG A 581 -6.74 1.00 33.56
CA ARG A 581 -5.66 0.06 33.32
C ARG A 581 -5.71 -0.54 31.94
N LEU A 582 -4.54 -0.86 31.40
CA LEU A 582 -4.38 -1.59 30.17
C LEU A 582 -4.28 -3.07 30.46
N PHE A 583 -4.88 -3.87 29.61
CA PHE A 583 -4.76 -5.31 29.64
C PHE A 583 -3.90 -5.80 28.46
N GLY A 584 -2.80 -6.48 28.76
CA GLY A 584 -1.81 -6.94 27.79
C GLY A 584 -2.10 -8.31 27.16
N GLY A 585 -3.21 -8.93 27.51
CA GLY A 585 -3.59 -10.25 27.00
C GLY A 585 -4.14 -10.25 25.56
N GLN A 586 -3.45 -9.55 24.67
CA GLN A 586 -3.75 -9.48 23.23
C GLN A 586 -2.61 -10.11 22.43
N THR A 587 -2.94 -10.87 21.40
CA THR A 587 -1.97 -11.56 20.54
C THR A 587 -1.02 -10.61 19.80
N GLU A 588 -1.43 -9.34 19.65
CA GLU A 588 -0.64 -8.27 19.01
C GLU A 588 0.44 -7.71 19.93
N LEU A 589 0.37 -7.97 21.23
CA LEU A 589 1.35 -7.53 22.24
C LEU A 589 2.32 -8.66 22.55
N ILE A 590 1.85 -9.71 23.22
CA ILE A 590 2.66 -10.88 23.60
C ILE A 590 1.86 -12.14 23.34
N ARG A 591 2.32 -12.98 22.43
CA ARG A 591 1.69 -14.28 22.12
C ARG A 591 1.86 -15.24 23.31
N GLY A 592 0.88 -16.11 23.50
CA GLY A 592 0.89 -17.06 24.63
C GLY A 592 0.34 -16.54 25.96
N TYR A 593 -0.11 -15.28 26.02
CA TYR A 593 -0.66 -14.65 27.22
C TYR A 593 -2.07 -14.09 27.02
N THR A 594 -2.84 -14.65 26.10
CA THR A 594 -4.22 -14.17 25.84
C THR A 594 -5.16 -14.52 26.99
N ARG A 595 -6.20 -13.69 27.20
CA ARG A 595 -7.19 -13.92 28.27
C ARG A 595 -7.81 -15.33 28.18
N GLY A 596 -8.18 -15.78 26.98
CA GLY A 596 -8.79 -17.11 26.78
C GLY A 596 -7.81 -18.28 26.94
N SER A 597 -6.51 -18.02 27.09
CA SER A 597 -5.50 -19.05 27.29
C SER A 597 -5.18 -19.33 28.76
N LEU A 598 -5.66 -18.48 29.69
CA LEU A 598 -5.43 -18.65 31.11
C LEU A 598 -6.27 -19.82 31.64
N SER A 599 -5.62 -20.76 32.32
CA SER A 599 -6.25 -21.93 32.87
C SER A 599 -6.63 -21.74 34.34
N ARG A 600 -7.66 -22.49 34.79
CA ARG A 600 -8.11 -22.45 36.19
C ARG A 600 -6.98 -22.77 37.18
N ASN A 601 -6.04 -23.61 36.79
CA ASN A 601 -4.91 -24.03 37.65
C ASN A 601 -3.88 -22.91 37.87
N GLU A 602 -3.96 -21.81 37.12
CA GLU A 602 -3.10 -20.63 37.29
C GLU A 602 -3.70 -19.59 38.23
N CYS A 603 -4.93 -19.82 38.68
CA CYS A 603 -5.65 -18.99 39.62
C CYS A 603 -5.71 -19.67 40.98
N ARG A 604 -5.76 -18.87 42.06
CA ARG A 604 -5.96 -19.34 43.44
C ARG A 604 -7.45 -19.35 43.78
N GLU A 605 -7.86 -20.22 44.66
CA GLU A 605 -9.25 -20.27 45.10
C GLU A 605 -9.63 -19.04 45.97
N GLU A 606 -8.66 -18.48 46.72
CA GLU A 606 -8.85 -17.30 47.53
C GLU A 606 -8.01 -16.13 47.01
N ILE A 607 -8.60 -14.94 46.98
CA ILE A 607 -7.92 -13.68 46.67
C ILE A 607 -7.18 -13.25 47.92
N ASP A 608 -5.85 -13.21 47.86
CA ASP A 608 -4.99 -12.73 48.92
C ASP A 608 -4.34 -11.37 48.56
N GLU A 609 -3.66 -10.75 49.51
CA GLU A 609 -2.93 -9.48 49.29
C GLU A 609 -1.82 -9.56 48.20
N ASN A 610 -1.47 -10.75 47.74
CA ASN A 610 -0.46 -10.98 46.72
C ASN A 610 -1.04 -11.08 45.30
N SER A 611 -2.36 -11.05 45.15
CA SER A 611 -3.04 -11.11 43.85
C SER A 611 -4.32 -10.29 43.88
N TYR A 612 -4.47 -9.41 42.89
CA TYR A 612 -5.66 -8.57 42.73
C TYR A 612 -6.88 -9.37 42.25
N SER A 613 -6.67 -10.30 41.34
CA SER A 613 -7.74 -11.09 40.69
C SER A 613 -7.81 -12.54 41.17
N GLY A 614 -6.94 -12.97 42.05
CA GLY A 614 -6.73 -14.39 42.37
C GLY A 614 -5.92 -15.14 41.34
N CYS A 615 -5.60 -14.50 40.19
CA CYS A 615 -4.83 -15.09 39.06
C CYS A 615 -3.52 -14.32 38.86
N PRO A 616 -2.41 -14.69 39.47
CA PRO A 616 -1.15 -13.93 39.39
C PRO A 616 -0.60 -13.74 37.98
N SER A 617 -0.80 -14.71 37.07
CA SER A 617 -0.43 -14.59 35.69
C SER A 617 -1.25 -13.53 34.96
N PHE A 618 -2.53 -13.38 35.31
CA PHE A 618 -3.41 -12.34 34.76
C PHE A 618 -3.04 -10.95 35.30
N ASP A 619 -2.75 -10.84 36.60
CA ASP A 619 -2.39 -9.57 37.24
C ASP A 619 -1.10 -8.98 36.66
N ARG A 620 -0.19 -9.82 36.17
CA ARG A 620 1.04 -9.36 35.49
C ARG A 620 0.80 -8.76 34.11
N LEU A 621 -0.38 -8.97 33.54
CA LEU A 621 -0.79 -8.40 32.24
C LEU A 621 -1.52 -7.06 32.37
N ILE A 622 -1.67 -6.55 33.60
CA ILE A 622 -2.41 -5.31 33.89
C ILE A 622 -1.43 -4.22 34.34
N GLY A 623 -1.60 -3.02 33.78
CA GLY A 623 -0.83 -1.84 34.18
C GLY A 623 -1.30 -0.57 33.51
N SER A 624 -0.88 0.60 33.99
CA SER A 624 -1.06 1.89 33.33
C SER A 624 0.04 2.19 32.31
N ARG A 625 1.12 1.40 32.34
CA ARG A 625 2.30 1.50 31.47
C ARG A 625 2.64 0.12 30.92
N VAL A 626 3.06 0.10 29.67
CA VAL A 626 3.47 -1.13 28.97
C VAL A 626 4.69 -0.86 28.11
N ALA A 627 5.63 -1.78 28.12
CA ALA A 627 6.71 -1.85 27.15
C ALA A 627 6.74 -3.24 26.53
N VAL A 628 6.75 -3.33 25.20
CA VAL A 628 6.76 -4.58 24.45
C VAL A 628 7.88 -4.54 23.42
N PHE A 629 8.58 -5.66 23.29
CA PHE A 629 9.52 -5.93 22.24
C PHE A 629 9.11 -7.20 21.50
N ASN A 630 8.99 -7.12 20.19
CA ASN A 630 8.72 -8.26 19.33
C ASN A 630 9.83 -8.36 18.29
N ALA A 631 10.27 -9.58 18.01
CA ALA A 631 11.20 -9.88 16.94
C ALA A 631 10.73 -11.10 16.17
N GLU A 632 10.74 -11.02 14.85
CA GLU A 632 10.33 -12.10 13.95
C GLU A 632 11.30 -12.24 12.79
N VAL A 633 11.69 -13.47 12.51
CA VAL A 633 12.33 -13.82 11.24
C VAL A 633 11.27 -14.45 10.35
N ARG A 634 10.92 -13.76 9.28
CA ARG A 634 9.85 -14.10 8.34
C ARG A 634 10.41 -14.68 7.06
N LEU A 635 9.77 -15.71 6.54
CA LEU A 635 10.14 -16.43 5.33
C LEU A 635 8.91 -16.57 4.44
N PRO A 636 8.84 -15.93 3.27
CA PRO A 636 7.78 -16.15 2.31
C PRO A 636 7.93 -17.55 1.70
N VAL A 637 7.02 -18.46 2.04
CA VAL A 637 7.04 -19.86 1.55
C VAL A 637 6.42 -19.95 0.17
N VAL A 638 5.22 -19.36 0.03
CA VAL A 638 4.50 -19.27 -1.24
C VAL A 638 4.14 -17.81 -1.48
N ALA A 639 4.77 -17.19 -2.46
CA ALA A 639 4.42 -15.85 -2.89
C ALA A 639 4.87 -15.64 -4.35
N PRO A 640 4.06 -15.04 -5.22
CA PRO A 640 4.47 -14.73 -6.59
C PRO A 640 5.74 -13.85 -6.59
N GLY A 641 6.80 -14.32 -7.25
CA GLY A 641 8.06 -13.58 -7.38
C GLY A 641 8.93 -13.43 -6.11
N LEU A 642 8.44 -13.81 -4.93
CA LEU A 642 9.16 -13.66 -3.66
C LEU A 642 9.27 -14.95 -2.84
N GLY A 643 8.44 -15.95 -3.12
CA GLY A 643 8.38 -17.20 -2.35
C GLY A 643 9.48 -18.20 -2.73
N ILE A 644 9.80 -19.12 -1.81
CA ILE A 644 10.67 -20.27 -2.09
C ILE A 644 9.99 -21.20 -3.12
N ILE A 645 8.67 -21.31 -3.04
CA ILE A 645 7.85 -22.12 -3.93
C ILE A 645 6.98 -21.20 -4.76
N SER A 646 7.14 -21.25 -6.09
CA SER A 646 6.28 -20.57 -7.04
C SER A 646 5.18 -21.55 -7.50
N LEU A 647 4.01 -21.44 -6.93
CA LEU A 647 2.84 -22.24 -7.30
C LEU A 647 1.96 -21.44 -8.27
N GLY A 648 2.44 -21.11 -9.48
CA GLY A 648 1.64 -20.53 -10.55
C GLY A 648 0.50 -19.59 -10.08
N ASN A 649 -0.74 -19.93 -10.39
CA ASN A 649 -1.95 -19.16 -10.02
C ASN A 649 -2.51 -19.49 -8.63
N PHE A 650 -1.69 -19.90 -7.67
CA PHE A 650 -2.19 -20.18 -6.32
C PHE A 650 -2.72 -18.88 -5.67
N PRO A 651 -3.99 -18.84 -5.23
CA PRO A 651 -4.65 -17.59 -4.85
C PRO A 651 -4.27 -17.07 -3.46
N ALA A 652 -3.38 -17.76 -2.73
CA ALA A 652 -3.01 -17.38 -1.38
C ALA A 652 -1.49 -17.34 -1.20
N ALA A 653 -0.97 -16.23 -0.70
CA ALA A 653 0.42 -16.14 -0.24
C ALA A 653 0.55 -16.79 1.14
N LEU A 654 1.61 -17.56 1.35
CA LEU A 654 1.91 -18.23 2.62
C LEU A 654 3.28 -17.76 3.13
N GLU A 655 3.32 -17.29 4.36
CA GLU A 655 4.52 -16.85 5.08
C GLU A 655 4.69 -17.66 6.36
N ALA A 656 5.88 -18.18 6.62
CA ALA A 656 6.26 -18.76 7.89
C ALA A 656 7.15 -17.79 8.67
N ALA A 657 7.02 -17.77 9.98
CA ALA A 657 7.90 -16.97 10.83
C ALA A 657 8.25 -17.70 12.13
N VAL A 658 9.45 -17.44 12.64
CA VAL A 658 9.81 -17.72 14.02
C VAL A 658 9.85 -16.41 14.78
N PHE A 659 9.41 -16.42 16.02
CA PHE A 659 9.29 -15.19 16.78
C PHE A 659 9.76 -15.31 18.22
N PHE A 660 10.08 -14.15 18.78
CA PHE A 660 10.31 -13.92 20.19
C PHE A 660 9.57 -12.64 20.61
N ASP A 661 8.77 -12.72 21.67
CA ASP A 661 8.05 -11.61 22.26
C ASP A 661 8.47 -11.42 23.72
N ALA A 662 8.59 -10.16 24.13
CA ALA A 662 8.83 -9.78 25.51
C ALA A 662 7.99 -8.55 25.86
N GLY A 663 7.38 -8.52 27.04
CA GLY A 663 6.62 -7.35 27.47
C GLY A 663 6.50 -7.26 28.99
N VAL A 664 6.41 -6.04 29.48
CA VAL A 664 6.25 -5.74 30.89
C VAL A 664 5.14 -4.71 31.08
N PHE A 665 4.29 -4.95 32.09
CA PHE A 665 3.15 -4.11 32.44
C PHE A 665 3.32 -3.66 33.87
N TRP A 666 3.24 -2.35 34.15
CA TRP A 666 3.44 -1.81 35.47
C TRP A 666 2.62 -0.56 35.72
N GLU A 667 2.51 -0.17 36.99
CA GLU A 667 1.84 1.04 37.46
C GLU A 667 2.82 1.95 38.20
N ARG A 668 2.35 3.14 38.59
CA ARG A 668 3.11 4.05 39.44
C ARG A 668 3.43 3.36 40.79
N GLY A 669 4.67 3.52 41.25
CA GLY A 669 5.14 2.89 42.48
C GLY A 669 5.72 1.49 42.32
N MET A 670 5.51 0.84 41.16
CA MET A 670 6.18 -0.41 40.81
C MET A 670 7.55 -0.13 40.18
N THR A 671 8.52 -1.01 40.45
CA THR A 671 9.81 -1.01 39.75
C THR A 671 9.85 -2.08 38.68
N VAL A 672 10.55 -1.81 37.56
CA VAL A 672 10.75 -2.78 36.49
C VAL A 672 12.17 -3.32 36.59
N ASN A 673 12.31 -4.64 36.69
CA ASN A 673 13.59 -5.33 36.66
C ASN A 673 13.67 -6.16 35.36
N LEU A 674 14.61 -5.83 34.48
CA LEU A 674 14.84 -6.52 33.22
C LEU A 674 15.80 -7.72 33.36
N SER A 675 16.43 -7.89 34.54
CA SER A 675 17.34 -9.02 34.78
C SER A 675 16.57 -10.33 34.90
N ARG A 676 17.09 -11.37 34.23
CA ARG A 676 16.52 -12.73 34.28
C ARG A 676 16.73 -13.44 35.62
N ASP A 677 17.68 -12.96 36.43
CA ASP A 677 18.03 -13.54 37.71
C ASP A 677 17.04 -13.20 38.83
N ALA A 678 16.05 -12.36 38.56
CA ALA A 678 14.92 -12.17 39.42
C ALA A 678 13.93 -13.35 39.34
N ALA A 679 14.45 -14.58 39.55
CA ALA A 679 13.66 -15.82 39.48
C ALA A 679 12.53 -15.88 40.53
N ASN A 680 12.53 -14.99 41.52
CA ASN A 680 11.48 -14.85 42.49
C ASN A 680 11.38 -13.36 42.96
N PRO A 681 10.81 -12.45 42.09
CA PRO A 681 10.52 -11.12 42.61
C PRO A 681 9.57 -11.27 43.81
N ALA A 682 9.78 -10.47 44.84
CA ALA A 682 8.84 -10.41 45.93
C ALA A 682 7.42 -10.23 45.39
N PRO A 683 6.44 -11.04 45.78
CA PRO A 683 5.10 -10.96 45.25
C PRO A 683 4.56 -9.54 45.45
N CYS A 684 3.95 -9.01 44.36
CA CYS A 684 3.29 -7.70 44.45
C CYS A 684 2.13 -7.81 45.44
N ARG A 685 2.12 -6.93 46.46
CA ARG A 685 0.98 -6.78 47.35
C ARG A 685 0.04 -5.73 46.80
N PHE A 686 -1.25 -5.96 46.97
CA PHE A 686 -2.29 -5.06 46.51
C PHE A 686 -3.11 -4.61 47.73
N ASP A 687 -3.40 -3.33 47.78
CA ASP A 687 -4.32 -2.79 48.78
C ASP A 687 -5.75 -3.27 48.47
N PRO A 688 -6.39 -4.04 49.34
CA PRO A 688 -7.73 -4.59 49.08
C PRO A 688 -8.82 -3.52 48.89
N ALA A 689 -8.65 -2.33 49.46
CA ALA A 689 -9.62 -1.24 49.37
C ALA A 689 -9.51 -0.49 48.02
N THR A 690 -8.32 -0.33 47.50
CA THR A 690 -8.05 0.46 46.32
C THR A 690 -7.70 -0.39 45.07
N GLY A 691 -7.32 -1.65 45.27
CA GLY A 691 -6.80 -2.54 44.22
C GLY A 691 -5.48 -2.05 43.61
N LEU A 692 -4.80 -1.09 44.28
CA LEU A 692 -3.52 -0.57 43.82
C LEU A 692 -2.36 -1.36 44.42
N ALA A 693 -1.26 -1.46 43.67
CA ALA A 693 -0.06 -2.11 44.17
C ALA A 693 0.58 -1.28 45.30
N VAL A 694 0.97 -1.96 46.37
CA VAL A 694 1.76 -1.37 47.45
C VAL A 694 3.16 -1.04 46.94
N PRO A 695 3.77 0.10 47.35
CA PRO A 695 5.13 0.46 46.96
C PRO A 695 6.14 -0.66 47.24
N GLY A 696 7.08 -0.90 46.30
CA GLY A 696 8.08 -1.97 46.39
C GLY A 696 7.80 -3.19 45.50
N CYS A 697 6.66 -3.24 44.87
CA CYS A 697 6.37 -4.26 43.86
C CYS A 697 7.35 -4.21 42.67
N VAL A 698 7.89 -5.37 42.32
CA VAL A 698 8.82 -5.50 41.20
C VAL A 698 8.14 -6.26 40.03
N ARG A 699 8.15 -5.68 38.86
CA ARG A 699 7.66 -6.32 37.62
C ARG A 699 8.83 -6.79 36.77
N THR A 700 8.73 -8.01 36.28
CA THR A 700 9.68 -8.60 35.32
C THR A 700 9.00 -8.86 33.99
N PRO A 701 9.75 -8.85 32.86
CA PRO A 701 9.17 -9.12 31.56
C PRO A 701 8.51 -10.50 31.48
N LEU A 702 7.38 -10.57 30.80
CA LEU A 702 6.75 -11.78 30.30
C LEU A 702 7.32 -12.06 28.92
N THR A 703 7.76 -13.29 28.66
CA THR A 703 8.41 -13.65 27.41
C THR A 703 7.79 -14.88 26.79
N SER A 704 7.76 -14.94 25.48
CA SER A 704 7.36 -16.13 24.73
C SER A 704 8.15 -16.25 23.44
N TYR A 705 8.23 -17.46 22.91
CA TYR A 705 8.77 -17.75 21.61
C TYR A 705 7.90 -18.78 20.89
N GLY A 706 8.08 -18.90 19.58
CA GLY A 706 7.31 -19.84 18.81
C GLY A 706 7.45 -19.67 17.33
N PHE A 707 6.50 -20.22 16.60
CA PHE A 707 6.41 -20.06 15.16
C PHE A 707 5.00 -19.64 14.73
N SER A 708 4.92 -19.00 13.60
CA SER A 708 3.69 -18.43 13.01
C SER A 708 3.58 -18.85 11.57
N LEU A 709 2.38 -19.21 11.16
CA LEU A 709 2.02 -19.44 9.77
C LEU A 709 0.95 -18.42 9.38
N ARG A 710 1.17 -17.71 8.28
CA ARG A 710 0.30 -16.61 7.84
C ARG A 710 -0.10 -16.78 6.41
N THR A 711 -1.35 -16.52 6.11
CA THR A 711 -1.85 -16.54 4.74
C THR A 711 -2.77 -15.37 4.48
N ASN A 712 -2.66 -14.81 3.28
CA ASN A 712 -3.59 -13.79 2.81
C ASN A 712 -4.68 -14.47 1.99
N LEU A 713 -5.86 -14.59 2.57
CA LEU A 713 -7.02 -15.21 1.93
C LEU A 713 -7.68 -14.20 0.99
N LEU A 714 -7.65 -14.50 -0.32
CA LEU A 714 -8.32 -13.71 -1.37
C LEU A 714 -7.94 -12.22 -1.40
N ASN A 715 -6.77 -11.85 -0.88
CA ASN A 715 -6.33 -10.46 -0.70
C ASN A 715 -7.26 -9.57 0.16
N ILE A 716 -8.10 -10.19 0.99
CA ILE A 716 -9.07 -9.50 1.84
C ILE A 716 -8.69 -9.65 3.31
N LEU A 717 -8.23 -10.83 3.73
CA LEU A 717 -8.05 -11.18 5.12
C LEU A 717 -6.75 -11.92 5.37
N ILE A 718 -5.95 -11.46 6.33
CA ILE A 718 -4.77 -12.18 6.79
C ILE A 718 -5.19 -13.10 7.94
N LEU A 719 -5.08 -14.41 7.71
CA LEU A 719 -5.24 -15.44 8.72
C LEU A 719 -3.87 -15.78 9.28
N ARG A 720 -3.76 -15.85 10.60
CA ARG A 720 -2.53 -16.18 11.32
C ARG A 720 -2.78 -17.35 12.28
N LEU A 721 -1.93 -18.36 12.20
CA LEU A 721 -1.88 -19.50 13.11
C LEU A 721 -0.55 -19.44 13.85
N ASP A 722 -0.57 -19.21 15.16
CA ASP A 722 0.61 -19.11 16.01
C ASP A 722 0.71 -20.35 16.95
N TYR A 723 1.89 -20.93 17.05
CA TYR A 723 2.26 -21.81 18.15
C TYR A 723 3.22 -21.06 19.07
N SER A 724 2.81 -20.78 20.31
CA SER A 724 3.55 -19.97 21.26
C SER A 724 3.82 -20.73 22.55
N VAL A 725 5.05 -20.58 23.05
CA VAL A 725 5.50 -21.15 24.31
C VAL A 725 5.79 -20.00 25.29
N PRO A 726 4.90 -19.71 26.25
CA PRO A 726 5.12 -18.70 27.28
C PRO A 726 6.12 -19.23 28.33
N LEU A 727 7.16 -18.45 28.65
CA LEU A 727 8.24 -18.90 29.53
C LEU A 727 7.92 -18.70 31.02
N GLN A 728 6.99 -17.83 31.38
CA GLN A 728 6.64 -17.54 32.78
C GLN A 728 5.28 -18.13 33.20
N ARG A 729 4.80 -19.13 32.48
CA ARG A 729 3.58 -19.89 32.79
C ARG A 729 3.93 -21.37 32.92
N SER A 730 3.20 -22.06 33.75
CA SER A 730 3.37 -23.53 33.98
C SER A 730 2.75 -24.39 32.86
N ILE A 731 2.15 -23.77 31.85
CA ILE A 731 1.54 -24.45 30.69
C ILE A 731 2.57 -24.66 29.59
N GLY A 732 2.37 -25.70 28.81
CA GLY A 732 3.15 -25.95 27.58
C GLY A 732 2.82 -24.98 26.44
N GLY A 733 3.27 -25.29 25.26
CA GLY A 733 2.95 -24.53 24.07
C GLY A 733 1.47 -24.57 23.72
N MET A 734 0.98 -23.51 23.09
CA MET A 734 -0.42 -23.37 22.71
C MET A 734 -0.59 -22.87 21.28
N TRP A 735 -1.67 -23.30 20.65
CA TRP A 735 -2.09 -22.81 19.36
C TRP A 735 -3.07 -21.65 19.51
N THR A 736 -2.89 -20.61 18.69
CA THR A 736 -3.80 -19.47 18.64
C THR A 736 -4.08 -19.12 17.18
N ILE A 737 -5.37 -18.93 16.86
CA ILE A 737 -5.80 -18.43 15.56
C ILE A 737 -6.17 -16.96 15.73
N SER A 738 -5.67 -16.11 14.85
CA SER A 738 -6.01 -14.68 14.84
C SER A 738 -6.22 -14.18 13.42
N LEU A 739 -7.00 -13.11 13.30
CA LEU A 739 -7.31 -12.44 12.05
C LEU A 739 -6.72 -11.03 12.09
N GLY A 740 -6.12 -10.60 11.00
CA GLY A 740 -5.60 -9.25 10.84
C GLY A 740 -4.11 -9.17 10.57
N PRO A 741 -3.62 -7.96 10.26
CA PRO A 741 -2.22 -7.74 9.96
C PRO A 741 -1.35 -7.93 11.21
N THR A 742 -0.13 -8.36 11.01
CA THR A 742 0.92 -8.40 12.02
C THR A 742 1.56 -7.01 12.18
N PHE A 743 2.38 -6.84 13.24
CA PHE A 743 3.13 -5.59 13.40
C PHE A 743 4.12 -5.35 12.27
#